data_afd84c963b0c37d81352d7a8df00fe02
#
_entry.id   afd84c963b0c37d81352d7a8df00fe02
#
_cell.length_a   1.000
_cell.length_b   1.000
_cell.length_c   1.000
_cell.angle_alpha   90.00
_cell.angle_beta   90.00
_cell.angle_gamma   90.00
#
_symmetry.space_group_name_H-M   'P 1'
#
loop_
_entity.id
_entity.type
_entity.pdbx_description
1 polymer ?
#
loop_
_entity_poly.entity_id
_entity_poly.type
_entity_poly.pdbx_seq_one_letter_code
_entity_poly.pdbx_strand_id
1 'polypeptide(L)'
;MDEVTPIFGENVFNETVMKARLPKETYKQLMKTIEGGEKLDASVATVVANAMKDWAVEKGATHYTHWFQPLTGITAEKHDSFITPVDGGKVIMEFSGKELVQGEPDASSFPSGGIRATFEARGYTAWDPTSYAFIKDGTLCIPTAFCSYTGEALDKKTPLLRSMQAISKQAVRVLKMFEGNEAVTSVKTTVGPEQEYFLVDKSVYDKREDLIYTGRTLYGAKAPKGQELEDHYFGMIKPRVQAFMKDLNKELWKLGILAKTEHNEVAPAQHELAPIFSTTNIACDHNQLTMELMRKTAAKHGMVCLLHEKPFAGVNGSGKHNNWSISTNTGKNLLDPGATPDQNAQFLLFLCAIIKAVDEYQDLLRISVASAGNDHRLGANEAPPAIISIFLGDELSAILDSIEKGVPYGKHEKEKMQIGVTVLPDFNKDTTDRNRTSPFAFTGNKFEFRMLGSNESIACANVFLNTVVAEELSQFADILEKSANFKSDLHDLILKTIKEHKRIIFNGNGYDDSWVKEAEKRGLYNLKSTPEALPHILDEKNVKVFEKFGVYSKVELTSRFEIHNENYSKIINIEAETMLEMAKKDILPAASKYANKLAETIGLKKAACAECDTTYESSMLKKVSALTSSIYSKTDKLESEVIEAKKTSDAGDSSKTAFFYREHVFAAMNELRAAADELETITPKELWPFPSYGDLLFSVR
;
A
#
# COMPACT_ATOMS: atom_id res chain seq x y z
N MET A 1 26.63 24.41 -1.62
CA MET A 1 27.24 23.27 -2.33
C MET A 1 26.12 22.25 -2.59
N ASP A 2 26.13 21.65 -3.76
CA ASP A 2 25.23 20.55 -4.08
C ASP A 2 25.59 19.34 -3.19
N GLU A 3 24.74 19.01 -2.23
CA GLU A 3 24.95 17.88 -1.32
C GLU A 3 24.25 16.61 -1.82
N VAL A 4 23.38 16.71 -2.83
CA VAL A 4 22.52 15.60 -3.29
C VAL A 4 23.21 14.77 -4.36
N THR A 5 23.73 15.42 -5.41
CA THR A 5 24.33 14.71 -6.55
C THR A 5 25.45 13.75 -6.14
N PRO A 6 26.37 14.11 -5.20
CA PRO A 6 27.43 13.19 -4.79
C PRO A 6 26.97 11.97 -3.98
N ILE A 7 25.86 12.07 -3.25
CA ILE A 7 25.39 10.98 -2.37
C ILE A 7 24.34 10.09 -3.05
N PHE A 8 23.75 10.53 -4.17
CA PHE A 8 22.67 9.79 -4.81
C PHE A 8 23.15 8.42 -5.31
N GLY A 9 22.55 7.36 -4.77
CA GLY A 9 22.90 5.97 -5.11
C GLY A 9 24.27 5.51 -4.60
N GLU A 10 24.90 6.25 -3.67
CA GLU A 10 26.24 5.89 -3.16
C GLU A 10 26.29 4.51 -2.48
N ASN A 11 25.16 4.05 -1.96
CA ASN A 11 25.01 2.77 -1.29
C ASN A 11 24.30 1.72 -2.17
N VAL A 12 24.29 1.90 -3.50
CA VAL A 12 23.64 1.00 -4.46
C VAL A 12 24.66 0.42 -5.42
N PHE A 13 24.65 -0.88 -5.61
CA PHE A 13 25.44 -1.57 -6.64
C PHE A 13 24.75 -1.38 -8.00
N ASN A 14 24.70 -0.13 -8.46
CA ASN A 14 24.02 0.29 -9.67
C ASN A 14 24.88 0.09 -10.92
N GLU A 15 24.36 0.44 -12.10
CA GLU A 15 25.06 0.29 -13.39
C GLU A 15 26.41 1.00 -13.42
N THR A 16 26.55 2.16 -12.81
CA THR A 16 27.80 2.91 -12.74
C THR A 16 28.86 2.11 -11.97
N VAL A 17 28.49 1.53 -10.83
CA VAL A 17 29.37 0.69 -10.01
C VAL A 17 29.67 -0.62 -10.74
N MET A 18 28.66 -1.28 -11.31
CA MET A 18 28.82 -2.49 -12.11
C MET A 18 29.80 -2.29 -13.29
N LYS A 19 29.64 -1.20 -14.04
CA LYS A 19 30.48 -0.87 -15.18
C LYS A 19 31.93 -0.60 -14.78
N ALA A 20 32.15 -0.01 -13.61
CA ALA A 20 33.49 0.29 -13.09
C ALA A 20 34.20 -0.96 -12.53
N ARG A 21 33.47 -1.95 -12.03
CA ARG A 21 34.03 -3.10 -11.29
C ARG A 21 33.96 -4.43 -12.01
N LEU A 22 33.09 -4.59 -12.98
CA LEU A 22 32.95 -5.83 -13.73
C LEU A 22 33.79 -5.82 -15.01
N PRO A 23 34.38 -6.99 -15.39
CA PRO A 23 34.93 -7.14 -16.73
C PRO A 23 33.87 -6.83 -17.79
N LYS A 24 34.29 -6.20 -18.89
CA LYS A 24 33.38 -5.68 -19.94
C LYS A 24 32.37 -6.72 -20.44
N GLU A 25 32.81 -7.95 -20.65
CA GLU A 25 31.92 -9.04 -21.14
C GLU A 25 30.94 -9.49 -20.08
N THR A 26 31.37 -9.63 -18.80
CA THR A 26 30.48 -9.93 -17.67
C THR A 26 29.41 -8.86 -17.51
N TYR A 27 29.79 -7.59 -17.58
CA TYR A 27 28.84 -6.47 -17.54
C TYR A 27 27.80 -6.55 -18.66
N LYS A 28 28.23 -6.79 -19.90
CA LYS A 28 27.32 -6.94 -21.05
C LYS A 28 26.36 -8.13 -20.88
N GLN A 29 26.83 -9.26 -20.40
CA GLN A 29 25.99 -10.43 -20.16
C GLN A 29 24.96 -10.17 -19.06
N LEU A 30 25.38 -9.51 -17.96
CA LEU A 30 24.48 -9.12 -16.87
C LEU A 30 23.41 -8.15 -17.38
N MET A 31 23.77 -7.16 -18.19
CA MET A 31 22.81 -6.21 -18.76
C MET A 31 21.81 -6.86 -19.71
N LYS A 32 22.17 -7.90 -20.45
CA LYS A 32 21.21 -8.69 -21.24
C LYS A 32 20.16 -9.38 -20.35
N THR A 33 20.56 -9.86 -19.16
CA THR A 33 19.62 -10.40 -18.19
C THR A 33 18.70 -9.29 -17.64
N ILE A 34 19.27 -8.16 -17.21
CA ILE A 34 18.54 -7.05 -16.57
C ILE A 34 17.57 -6.39 -17.55
N GLU A 35 17.99 -6.09 -18.76
CA GLU A 35 17.22 -5.35 -19.75
C GLU A 35 16.44 -6.25 -20.71
N GLY A 36 17.05 -7.36 -21.13
CA GLY A 36 16.53 -8.27 -22.14
C GLY A 36 15.74 -9.46 -21.58
N GLY A 37 15.81 -9.71 -20.27
CA GLY A 37 15.15 -10.87 -19.64
C GLY A 37 15.78 -12.21 -19.99
N GLU A 38 17.04 -12.21 -20.47
CA GLU A 38 17.78 -13.46 -20.74
C GLU A 38 18.14 -14.18 -19.43
N LYS A 39 18.22 -15.50 -19.49
CA LYS A 39 18.62 -16.32 -18.33
C LYS A 39 20.04 -15.98 -17.90
N LEU A 40 20.26 -15.80 -16.59
CA LEU A 40 21.59 -15.56 -16.03
C LEU A 40 22.50 -16.78 -16.20
N ASP A 41 23.73 -16.56 -16.66
CA ASP A 41 24.77 -17.58 -16.71
C ASP A 41 25.44 -17.70 -15.33
N ALA A 42 25.63 -18.95 -14.85
CA ALA A 42 26.24 -19.23 -13.55
C ALA A 42 27.69 -18.68 -13.44
N SER A 43 28.43 -18.64 -14.53
CA SER A 43 29.80 -18.08 -14.56
C SER A 43 29.84 -16.59 -14.30
N VAL A 44 28.80 -15.87 -14.77
CA VAL A 44 28.61 -14.43 -14.51
C VAL A 44 28.38 -14.17 -13.03
N ALA A 45 27.59 -15.01 -12.37
CA ALA A 45 27.25 -14.84 -10.96
C ALA A 45 28.49 -14.84 -10.04
N THR A 46 29.48 -15.68 -10.29
CA THR A 46 30.71 -15.73 -9.48
C THR A 46 31.52 -14.43 -9.57
N VAL A 47 31.66 -13.89 -10.78
CA VAL A 47 32.38 -12.64 -10.99
C VAL A 47 31.63 -11.46 -10.36
N VAL A 48 30.30 -11.43 -10.49
CA VAL A 48 29.45 -10.41 -9.89
C VAL A 48 29.50 -10.49 -8.37
N ALA A 49 29.42 -11.69 -7.77
CA ALA A 49 29.48 -11.90 -6.33
C ALA A 49 30.78 -11.31 -5.73
N ASN A 50 31.93 -11.63 -6.31
CA ASN A 50 33.21 -11.08 -5.85
C ASN A 50 33.29 -9.56 -5.96
N ALA A 51 32.87 -8.97 -7.08
CA ALA A 51 32.86 -7.53 -7.26
C ALA A 51 31.90 -6.84 -6.29
N MET A 52 30.74 -7.44 -6.03
CA MET A 52 29.73 -6.94 -5.10
C MET A 52 30.23 -6.99 -3.65
N LYS A 53 30.87 -8.09 -3.25
CA LYS A 53 31.51 -8.25 -1.93
C LYS A 53 32.64 -7.21 -1.75
N ASP A 54 33.55 -7.09 -2.69
CA ASP A 54 34.67 -6.14 -2.58
C ASP A 54 34.16 -4.70 -2.44
N TRP A 55 33.17 -4.33 -3.23
CA TRP A 55 32.51 -3.04 -3.11
C TRP A 55 31.83 -2.85 -1.74
N ALA A 56 31.14 -3.87 -1.24
CA ALA A 56 30.44 -3.80 0.03
C ALA A 56 31.42 -3.69 1.21
N VAL A 57 32.51 -4.47 1.20
CA VAL A 57 33.56 -4.42 2.23
C VAL A 57 34.28 -3.05 2.23
N GLU A 58 34.60 -2.48 1.08
CA GLU A 58 35.15 -1.11 0.97
C GLU A 58 34.20 -0.05 1.58
N LYS A 59 32.89 -0.30 1.55
CA LYS A 59 31.86 0.53 2.18
C LYS A 59 31.62 0.20 3.66
N GLY A 60 32.38 -0.72 4.24
CA GLY A 60 32.33 -1.11 5.63
C GLY A 60 31.32 -2.21 5.96
N ALA A 61 30.74 -2.87 4.97
CA ALA A 61 29.86 -4.01 5.21
C ALA A 61 30.67 -5.24 5.67
N THR A 62 30.13 -5.96 6.66
CA THR A 62 30.72 -7.20 7.20
C THR A 62 29.85 -8.42 6.96
N HIS A 63 28.59 -8.19 6.61
CA HIS A 63 27.56 -9.20 6.40
C HIS A 63 26.83 -8.96 5.08
N TYR A 64 26.17 -10.02 4.61
CA TYR A 64 25.19 -9.96 3.52
C TYR A 64 23.88 -10.60 3.96
N THR A 65 22.80 -10.28 3.27
CA THR A 65 21.49 -10.90 3.43
C THR A 65 20.76 -11.02 2.12
N HIS A 66 20.05 -12.12 1.93
CA HIS A 66 19.01 -12.21 0.91
C HIS A 66 17.78 -11.47 1.43
N TRP A 67 17.50 -10.35 0.81
CA TRP A 67 16.43 -9.45 1.19
C TRP A 67 15.21 -9.68 0.32
N PHE A 68 14.06 -10.00 0.91
CA PHE A 68 12.84 -10.32 0.17
C PHE A 68 11.57 -9.84 0.89
N GLN A 69 10.46 -9.81 0.15
CA GLN A 69 9.14 -9.42 0.64
C GLN A 69 8.29 -10.68 0.88
N PRO A 70 8.16 -11.18 2.12
CA PRO A 70 7.34 -12.34 2.44
C PRO A 70 5.85 -12.04 2.23
N LEU A 71 5.00 -13.07 2.31
CA LEU A 71 3.54 -12.90 2.19
C LEU A 71 2.96 -12.02 3.30
N THR A 72 3.62 -12.01 4.47
CA THR A 72 3.27 -11.19 5.63
C THR A 72 4.49 -10.37 6.07
N GLY A 73 4.24 -9.22 6.70
CA GLY A 73 5.30 -8.31 7.14
C GLY A 73 5.85 -7.44 6.00
N ILE A 74 6.89 -6.66 6.31
CA ILE A 74 7.47 -5.69 5.36
C ILE A 74 8.55 -6.36 4.53
N THR A 75 9.62 -6.81 5.18
CA THR A 75 10.77 -7.48 4.56
C THR A 75 11.31 -8.56 5.49
N ALA A 76 12.03 -9.53 4.91
CA ALA A 76 12.71 -10.57 5.65
C ALA A 76 14.21 -10.53 5.36
N GLU A 77 15.00 -10.72 6.40
CA GLU A 77 16.45 -10.66 6.39
C GLU A 77 17.04 -11.75 7.29
N LYS A 78 18.11 -12.41 6.83
CA LYS A 78 18.95 -13.27 7.65
C LYS A 78 20.41 -12.92 7.33
N HIS A 79 21.09 -12.27 8.25
CA HIS A 79 22.42 -11.74 8.04
C HIS A 79 23.48 -12.84 8.23
N ASP A 80 24.22 -13.16 7.17
CA ASP A 80 25.36 -14.05 7.19
C ASP A 80 26.66 -13.23 7.02
N SER A 81 27.69 -13.54 7.80
CA SER A 81 28.99 -12.88 7.69
C SER A 81 29.75 -13.37 6.46
N PHE A 82 30.55 -12.50 5.85
CA PHE A 82 31.49 -12.90 4.78
C PHE A 82 32.65 -13.74 5.28
N ILE A 83 32.74 -14.08 6.57
CA ILE A 83 33.90 -14.76 7.16
C ILE A 83 33.94 -16.24 6.71
N THR A 84 35.06 -16.63 6.11
CA THR A 84 35.40 -18.03 5.81
C THR A 84 36.68 -18.40 6.58
N PRO A 85 36.68 -19.47 7.42
CA PRO A 85 37.88 -19.89 8.12
C PRO A 85 38.93 -20.45 7.19
N VAL A 86 40.20 -20.12 7.46
CA VAL A 86 41.37 -20.69 6.76
C VAL A 86 42.36 -21.24 7.77
N ASP A 87 43.34 -21.98 7.29
CA ASP A 87 44.36 -22.58 8.14
C ASP A 87 45.07 -21.58 9.06
N GLY A 88 45.49 -22.08 10.22
CA GLY A 88 46.22 -21.28 11.20
C GLY A 88 45.35 -20.35 12.06
N GLY A 89 44.04 -20.58 12.16
CA GLY A 89 43.12 -19.80 12.97
C GLY A 89 42.84 -18.42 12.43
N LYS A 90 43.04 -18.22 11.13
CA LYS A 90 42.74 -16.96 10.40
C LYS A 90 41.41 -17.07 9.67
N VAL A 91 40.93 -15.92 9.20
CA VAL A 91 39.72 -15.83 8.37
C VAL A 91 40.00 -14.98 7.14
N ILE A 92 39.25 -15.23 6.08
CA ILE A 92 39.16 -14.37 4.91
C ILE A 92 37.73 -13.91 4.73
N MET A 93 37.54 -12.86 3.92
CA MET A 93 36.21 -12.42 3.50
C MET A 93 35.92 -13.00 2.13
N GLU A 94 34.91 -13.86 2.05
CA GLU A 94 34.52 -14.57 0.81
C GLU A 94 33.03 -14.46 0.57
N PHE A 95 32.64 -14.45 -0.70
CA PHE A 95 31.24 -14.51 -1.13
C PHE A 95 31.19 -15.11 -2.53
N SER A 96 30.62 -16.28 -2.64
CA SER A 96 30.58 -17.05 -3.86
C SER A 96 29.39 -16.74 -4.76
N GLY A 97 29.49 -17.07 -6.03
CA GLY A 97 28.36 -16.98 -6.96
C GLY A 97 27.18 -17.87 -6.55
N LYS A 98 27.43 -19.00 -5.87
CA LYS A 98 26.38 -19.85 -5.31
C LYS A 98 25.61 -19.11 -4.20
N GLU A 99 26.32 -18.47 -3.29
CA GLU A 99 25.72 -17.69 -2.20
C GLU A 99 24.97 -16.47 -2.71
N LEU A 100 25.43 -15.84 -3.81
CA LEU A 100 24.68 -14.76 -4.46
C LEU A 100 23.36 -15.26 -5.06
N VAL A 101 23.42 -16.36 -5.83
CA VAL A 101 22.27 -16.82 -6.63
C VAL A 101 21.21 -17.48 -5.78
N GLN A 102 21.60 -18.22 -4.73
CA GLN A 102 20.70 -19.07 -3.96
C GLN A 102 21.02 -19.02 -2.47
N GLY A 103 19.97 -18.84 -1.66
CA GLY A 103 19.98 -19.08 -0.22
C GLY A 103 18.98 -20.18 0.16
N GLU A 104 19.20 -20.78 1.32
CA GLU A 104 18.34 -21.85 1.86
C GLU A 104 17.84 -21.46 3.26
N PRO A 105 16.95 -20.45 3.38
CA PRO A 105 16.39 -20.06 4.68
C PRO A 105 15.45 -21.14 5.19
N ASP A 106 15.28 -21.17 6.52
CA ASP A 106 14.24 -21.98 7.15
C ASP A 106 12.85 -21.40 6.84
N ALA A 107 12.06 -22.11 6.04
CA ALA A 107 10.71 -21.73 5.67
C ALA A 107 9.64 -22.14 6.69
N SER A 108 10.00 -22.87 7.75
CA SER A 108 9.02 -23.37 8.74
C SER A 108 8.31 -22.26 9.51
N SER A 109 8.98 -21.12 9.67
CA SER A 109 8.45 -19.94 10.36
C SER A 109 7.63 -18.99 9.48
N PHE A 110 7.60 -19.21 8.15
CA PHE A 110 6.82 -18.40 7.23
C PHE A 110 5.42 -18.98 7.01
N PRO A 111 4.36 -18.14 6.96
CA PRO A 111 3.03 -18.59 6.60
C PRO A 111 3.04 -19.21 5.21
N SER A 112 2.45 -20.39 5.07
CA SER A 112 2.41 -21.11 3.79
C SER A 112 0.99 -21.38 3.27
N GLY A 113 -0.05 -21.15 4.10
CA GLY A 113 -1.45 -21.39 3.71
C GLY A 113 -1.68 -22.78 3.11
N GLY A 114 -1.02 -23.80 3.66
CA GLY A 114 -1.12 -25.19 3.19
C GLY A 114 -0.27 -25.55 1.97
N ILE A 115 0.53 -24.63 1.42
CA ILE A 115 1.44 -24.94 0.28
C ILE A 115 2.46 -26.02 0.65
N ARG A 116 3.04 -25.93 1.84
CA ARG A 116 4.03 -26.89 2.30
C ARG A 116 3.51 -27.77 3.41
N ALA A 117 4.03 -29.00 3.49
CA ALA A 117 3.78 -29.88 4.61
C ALA A 117 4.44 -29.34 5.90
N THR A 118 3.87 -29.64 7.06
CA THR A 118 4.34 -29.13 8.36
C THR A 118 5.80 -29.50 8.65
N PHE A 119 6.29 -30.64 8.15
CA PHE A 119 7.66 -31.10 8.35
C PHE A 119 8.67 -30.51 7.35
N GLU A 120 8.22 -29.79 6.32
CA GLU A 120 9.13 -29.14 5.36
C GLU A 120 9.65 -27.83 5.96
N ALA A 121 10.95 -27.80 6.23
CA ALA A 121 11.62 -26.61 6.77
C ALA A 121 12.37 -25.81 5.70
N ARG A 122 12.75 -26.43 4.58
CA ARG A 122 13.59 -25.79 3.56
C ARG A 122 12.76 -24.92 2.62
N GLY A 123 13.21 -23.69 2.40
CA GLY A 123 12.82 -22.84 1.30
C GLY A 123 14.04 -22.37 0.52
N TYR A 124 13.82 -21.67 -0.59
CA TYR A 124 14.89 -21.14 -1.42
C TYR A 124 14.66 -19.66 -1.70
N THR A 125 15.73 -18.86 -1.54
CA THR A 125 15.80 -17.52 -2.11
C THR A 125 16.56 -17.58 -3.44
N ALA A 126 16.16 -16.75 -4.40
CA ALA A 126 16.81 -16.63 -5.69
C ALA A 126 17.09 -15.16 -6.01
N TRP A 127 18.35 -14.86 -6.35
CA TRP A 127 18.77 -13.51 -6.69
C TRP A 127 17.92 -12.93 -7.84
N ASP A 128 17.42 -11.71 -7.64
CA ASP A 128 16.79 -10.92 -8.68
C ASP A 128 17.77 -9.87 -9.21
N PRO A 129 18.42 -10.10 -10.36
CA PRO A 129 19.35 -9.14 -10.93
C PRO A 129 18.68 -7.87 -11.48
N THR A 130 17.36 -7.85 -11.62
CA THR A 130 16.60 -6.69 -12.12
C THR A 130 16.33 -5.64 -11.04
N SER A 131 16.70 -5.93 -9.79
CA SER A 131 16.72 -4.98 -8.68
C SER A 131 18.12 -4.90 -8.09
N TYR A 132 18.60 -3.68 -7.88
CA TYR A 132 19.98 -3.47 -7.44
C TYR A 132 20.20 -3.88 -5.99
N ALA A 133 21.32 -4.57 -5.72
CA ALA A 133 21.79 -4.77 -4.36
C ALA A 133 22.24 -3.44 -3.73
N PHE A 134 22.09 -3.32 -2.42
CA PHE A 134 22.36 -2.07 -1.71
C PHE A 134 22.97 -2.35 -0.33
N ILE A 135 23.59 -1.33 0.26
CA ILE A 135 24.13 -1.40 1.62
C ILE A 135 23.22 -0.64 2.57
N LYS A 136 22.77 -1.34 3.60
CA LYS A 136 21.95 -0.80 4.69
C LYS A 136 22.50 -1.29 6.02
N ASP A 137 22.71 -0.39 6.97
CA ASP A 137 23.20 -0.71 8.33
C ASP A 137 24.46 -1.59 8.36
N GLY A 138 25.40 -1.37 7.42
CA GLY A 138 26.63 -2.16 7.33
C GLY A 138 26.46 -3.59 6.79
N THR A 139 25.34 -3.87 6.14
CA THR A 139 25.01 -5.15 5.53
C THR A 139 24.72 -4.98 4.04
N LEU A 140 25.27 -5.86 3.21
CA LEU A 140 24.92 -5.99 1.80
C LEU A 140 23.57 -6.69 1.68
N CYS A 141 22.54 -5.95 1.26
CA CYS A 141 21.20 -6.46 1.00
C CYS A 141 21.04 -6.82 -0.48
N ILE A 142 20.69 -8.06 -0.76
CA ILE A 142 20.56 -8.61 -2.10
C ILE A 142 19.07 -8.89 -2.35
N PRO A 143 18.38 -8.15 -3.24
CA PRO A 143 16.99 -8.43 -3.56
C PRO A 143 16.81 -9.83 -4.14
N THR A 144 15.87 -10.59 -3.57
CA THR A 144 15.63 -12.00 -3.96
C THR A 144 14.13 -12.29 -4.05
N ALA A 145 13.80 -13.31 -4.84
CA ALA A 145 12.57 -14.05 -4.74
C ALA A 145 12.67 -15.09 -3.61
N PHE A 146 11.53 -15.59 -3.12
CA PHE A 146 11.46 -16.64 -2.12
C PHE A 146 10.38 -17.66 -2.47
N CYS A 147 10.73 -18.94 -2.47
CA CYS A 147 9.82 -20.03 -2.78
C CYS A 147 9.94 -21.20 -1.80
N SER A 148 8.91 -22.07 -1.80
CA SER A 148 8.88 -23.33 -1.07
C SER A 148 9.90 -24.33 -1.62
N TYR A 149 10.08 -25.44 -0.92
CA TYR A 149 10.89 -26.56 -1.38
C TYR A 149 10.41 -27.10 -2.75
N THR A 150 9.14 -27.04 -3.03
CA THR A 150 8.49 -27.51 -4.26
C THR A 150 8.39 -26.43 -5.35
N GLY A 151 8.79 -25.18 -5.04
CA GLY A 151 8.95 -24.10 -6.02
C GLY A 151 7.79 -23.09 -6.09
N GLU A 152 6.76 -23.26 -5.26
CA GLU A 152 5.67 -22.27 -5.19
C GLU A 152 6.16 -20.98 -4.52
N ALA A 153 5.68 -19.84 -5.04
CA ALA A 153 6.04 -18.53 -4.52
C ALA A 153 5.48 -18.31 -3.09
N LEU A 154 6.39 -18.03 -2.14
CA LEU A 154 6.07 -17.64 -0.77
C LEU A 154 6.34 -16.15 -0.51
N ASP A 155 6.50 -15.38 -1.56
CA ASP A 155 6.81 -13.95 -1.55
C ASP A 155 5.85 -13.12 -2.40
N LYS A 156 6.08 -11.81 -2.41
CA LYS A 156 5.35 -10.84 -3.24
C LYS A 156 6.09 -10.51 -4.55
N LYS A 157 7.41 -10.72 -4.62
CA LYS A 157 8.23 -10.37 -5.78
C LYS A 157 8.06 -11.36 -6.95
N THR A 158 8.02 -12.65 -6.69
CA THR A 158 7.89 -13.67 -7.76
C THR A 158 6.63 -13.43 -8.61
N PRO A 159 5.42 -13.28 -8.03
CA PRO A 159 4.22 -12.96 -8.82
C PRO A 159 4.33 -11.61 -9.53
N LEU A 160 4.99 -10.63 -8.91
CA LEU A 160 5.18 -9.31 -9.53
C LEU A 160 6.00 -9.43 -10.83
N LEU A 161 7.13 -10.10 -10.79
CA LEU A 161 7.97 -10.33 -11.96
C LEU A 161 7.23 -11.12 -13.05
N ARG A 162 6.49 -12.17 -12.67
CA ARG A 162 5.65 -12.96 -13.59
C ARG A 162 4.58 -12.07 -14.27
N SER A 163 3.92 -11.19 -13.51
CA SER A 163 2.90 -10.27 -14.06
C SER A 163 3.50 -9.23 -15.00
N MET A 164 4.68 -8.72 -14.69
CA MET A 164 5.40 -7.77 -15.56
C MET A 164 5.81 -8.42 -16.88
N GLN A 165 6.23 -9.68 -16.87
CA GLN A 165 6.50 -10.46 -18.08
C GLN A 165 5.24 -10.70 -18.90
N ALA A 166 4.12 -11.03 -18.24
CA ALA A 166 2.85 -11.27 -18.90
C ALA A 166 2.36 -10.03 -19.66
N ILE A 167 2.31 -8.88 -18.99
CA ILE A 167 1.85 -7.65 -19.65
C ILE A 167 2.83 -7.20 -20.74
N SER A 168 4.14 -7.34 -20.54
CA SER A 168 5.14 -7.02 -21.55
C SER A 168 4.91 -7.82 -22.84
N LYS A 169 4.74 -9.13 -22.70
CA LYS A 169 4.50 -10.03 -23.83
C LYS A 169 3.25 -9.65 -24.63
N GLN A 170 2.14 -9.37 -23.95
CA GLN A 170 0.88 -9.07 -24.63
C GLN A 170 0.88 -7.65 -25.23
N ALA A 171 1.46 -6.68 -24.53
CA ALA A 171 1.60 -5.31 -25.06
C ALA A 171 2.47 -5.27 -26.32
N VAL A 172 3.58 -6.02 -26.37
CA VAL A 172 4.44 -6.12 -27.56
C VAL A 172 3.68 -6.75 -28.73
N ARG A 173 2.84 -7.78 -28.52
CA ARG A 173 1.98 -8.34 -29.58
C ARG A 173 1.10 -7.27 -30.21
N VAL A 174 0.42 -6.49 -29.34
CA VAL A 174 -0.44 -5.38 -29.81
C VAL A 174 0.36 -4.33 -30.56
N LEU A 175 1.49 -3.88 -30.00
CA LEU A 175 2.31 -2.81 -30.58
C LEU A 175 2.88 -3.15 -31.96
N LYS A 176 3.23 -4.42 -32.19
CA LYS A 176 3.76 -4.87 -33.50
C LYS A 176 2.76 -4.71 -34.66
N MET A 177 1.49 -4.52 -34.35
CA MET A 177 0.46 -4.28 -35.37
C MET A 177 0.32 -2.81 -35.77
N PHE A 178 0.97 -1.89 -35.04
CA PHE A 178 1.00 -0.46 -35.32
C PHE A 178 2.36 -0.06 -35.91
N GLU A 179 2.32 0.76 -36.97
CA GLU A 179 3.53 1.33 -37.60
C GLU A 179 4.35 2.15 -36.60
N GLY A 180 5.67 2.15 -36.76
CA GLY A 180 6.59 2.92 -35.93
C GLY A 180 7.01 2.27 -34.61
N ASN A 181 6.60 1.02 -34.38
CA ASN A 181 6.98 0.25 -33.19
C ASN A 181 7.97 -0.90 -33.48
N GLU A 182 8.65 -0.89 -34.63
CA GLU A 182 9.56 -1.97 -35.05
C GLU A 182 10.73 -2.18 -34.07
N ALA A 183 11.18 -1.12 -33.40
CA ALA A 183 12.23 -1.16 -32.38
C ALA A 183 11.76 -1.61 -31.00
N VAL A 184 10.44 -1.80 -30.79
CA VAL A 184 9.90 -2.20 -29.50
C VAL A 184 10.08 -3.70 -29.29
N THR A 185 10.89 -4.06 -28.33
CA THR A 185 11.19 -5.45 -27.95
C THR A 185 10.58 -5.83 -26.61
N SER A 186 10.35 -4.86 -25.74
CA SER A 186 9.76 -5.07 -24.41
C SER A 186 8.95 -3.87 -23.95
N VAL A 187 8.04 -4.12 -23.02
CA VAL A 187 7.25 -3.10 -22.33
C VAL A 187 7.44 -3.26 -20.85
N LYS A 188 7.56 -2.15 -20.14
CA LYS A 188 7.70 -2.12 -18.68
C LYS A 188 6.55 -1.35 -18.07
N THR A 189 5.98 -1.88 -17.00
CA THR A 189 5.10 -1.09 -16.14
C THR A 189 5.94 -0.22 -15.22
N THR A 190 5.46 0.98 -14.96
CA THR A 190 6.10 1.95 -14.08
C THR A 190 5.13 2.37 -12.99
N VAL A 191 5.65 2.67 -11.82
CA VAL A 191 4.83 3.14 -10.70
C VAL A 191 5.57 4.16 -9.84
N GLY A 192 4.84 5.16 -9.35
CA GLY A 192 5.27 6.12 -8.34
C GLY A 192 4.26 6.11 -7.19
N PRO A 193 4.53 5.40 -6.09
CA PRO A 193 3.63 5.34 -4.95
C PRO A 193 3.84 6.57 -4.05
N GLU A 194 2.79 7.33 -3.81
CA GLU A 194 2.76 8.40 -2.82
C GLU A 194 2.56 7.79 -1.43
N GLN A 195 3.41 8.07 -0.47
CA GLN A 195 3.37 7.48 0.87
C GLN A 195 2.88 8.48 1.89
N GLU A 196 1.65 8.31 2.36
CA GLU A 196 1.11 9.05 3.50
C GLU A 196 1.50 8.38 4.83
N TYR A 197 1.66 9.17 5.89
CA TYR A 197 2.04 8.70 7.22
C TYR A 197 1.72 9.73 8.30
N PHE A 198 1.65 9.26 9.58
CA PHE A 198 1.54 10.16 10.73
C PHE A 198 2.84 10.18 11.53
N LEU A 199 3.13 11.33 12.15
CA LEU A 199 4.23 11.48 13.11
C LEU A 199 3.67 11.89 14.47
N VAL A 200 3.99 11.14 15.49
CA VAL A 200 3.64 11.45 16.89
C VAL A 200 4.90 11.48 17.77
N ASP A 201 4.85 12.27 18.83
CA ASP A 201 5.96 12.32 19.77
C ASP A 201 6.09 10.96 20.50
N LYS A 202 7.32 10.45 20.58
CA LYS A 202 7.61 9.15 21.21
C LYS A 202 7.16 9.10 22.65
N SER A 203 7.31 10.19 23.41
CA SER A 203 6.94 10.24 24.84
C SER A 203 5.45 10.11 25.10
N VAL A 204 4.62 10.44 24.11
CA VAL A 204 3.17 10.28 24.15
C VAL A 204 2.78 8.90 23.64
N TYR A 205 3.42 8.44 22.55
CA TYR A 205 3.22 7.12 21.97
C TYR A 205 3.49 5.99 22.97
N ASP A 206 4.60 6.06 23.72
CA ASP A 206 5.02 5.04 24.68
C ASP A 206 4.00 4.82 25.83
N LYS A 207 2.99 5.68 25.94
CA LYS A 207 1.89 5.59 26.92
C LYS A 207 0.59 5.04 26.31
N ARG A 208 0.63 4.54 25.08
CA ARG A 208 -0.55 4.05 24.35
C ARG A 208 -0.30 2.62 23.88
N GLU A 209 -0.75 1.65 24.67
CA GLU A 209 -0.60 0.22 24.34
C GLU A 209 -1.24 -0.16 23.01
N ASP A 210 -2.40 0.43 22.69
CA ASP A 210 -3.09 0.21 21.42
C ASP A 210 -2.22 0.65 20.23
N LEU A 211 -1.55 1.80 20.29
CA LEU A 211 -0.63 2.21 19.22
C LEU A 211 0.58 1.29 19.11
N ILE A 212 1.10 0.79 20.24
CA ILE A 212 2.26 -0.11 20.28
C ILE A 212 1.94 -1.46 19.68
N TYR A 213 0.81 -2.08 20.06
CA TYR A 213 0.45 -3.42 19.63
C TYR A 213 -0.27 -3.47 18.28
N THR A 214 -1.08 -2.46 17.94
CA THR A 214 -1.96 -2.50 16.78
C THR A 214 -1.68 -1.42 15.72
N GLY A 215 -0.88 -0.41 16.06
CA GLY A 215 -0.59 0.72 15.17
C GLY A 215 -1.74 1.73 15.06
N ARG A 216 -2.87 1.50 15.73
CA ARG A 216 -4.02 2.42 15.75
C ARG A 216 -4.60 2.60 17.15
N THR A 217 -5.28 3.72 17.36
CA THR A 217 -6.01 3.95 18.60
C THR A 217 -7.30 3.14 18.64
N LEU A 218 -7.46 2.32 19.67
CA LEU A 218 -8.67 1.52 19.91
C LEU A 218 -9.70 2.29 20.72
N TYR A 219 -9.24 3.27 21.50
CA TYR A 219 -10.03 4.25 22.23
C TYR A 219 -9.56 5.67 21.92
N GLY A 220 -10.43 6.65 22.03
CA GLY A 220 -10.09 8.05 21.89
C GLY A 220 -11.28 8.90 21.45
N ALA A 221 -11.71 9.78 22.34
CA ALA A 221 -12.70 10.78 22.03
C ALA A 221 -12.15 11.83 21.06
N LYS A 222 -13.01 12.40 20.22
CA LYS A 222 -12.64 13.46 19.29
C LYS A 222 -12.07 14.66 20.05
N ALA A 223 -10.91 15.15 19.62
CA ALA A 223 -10.33 16.38 20.15
C ALA A 223 -11.20 17.60 19.80
N PRO A 224 -11.16 18.69 20.59
CA PRO A 224 -11.89 19.92 20.27
C PRO A 224 -11.52 20.52 18.92
N LYS A 225 -10.29 20.32 18.47
CA LYS A 225 -9.81 20.68 17.14
C LYS A 225 -9.29 19.43 16.45
N GLY A 226 -9.72 19.20 15.20
CA GLY A 226 -9.21 18.19 14.28
C GLY A 226 -8.67 18.86 13.01
N GLN A 227 -9.30 18.58 11.88
CA GLN A 227 -8.91 19.05 10.55
C GLN A 227 -9.90 20.11 9.97
N GLU A 228 -10.81 20.64 10.78
CA GLU A 228 -11.95 21.46 10.35
C GLU A 228 -11.56 22.75 9.61
N LEU A 229 -10.38 23.29 9.87
CA LEU A 229 -9.89 24.52 9.25
C LEU A 229 -8.95 24.25 8.06
N GLU A 230 -8.60 23.00 7.80
CA GLU A 230 -7.63 22.58 6.77
C GLU A 230 -6.27 23.30 6.87
N ASP A 231 -5.99 23.89 8.04
CA ASP A 231 -4.83 24.74 8.33
C ASP A 231 -3.52 23.94 8.46
N HIS A 232 -3.57 22.61 8.52
CA HIS A 232 -2.40 21.77 8.49
C HIS A 232 -1.89 21.54 7.06
N TYR A 233 -2.76 21.25 6.10
CA TYR A 233 -2.39 21.01 4.70
C TYR A 233 -1.69 22.21 4.06
N PHE A 234 -2.23 23.41 4.26
CA PHE A 234 -1.66 24.67 3.76
C PHE A 234 -0.71 25.35 4.75
N GLY A 235 -0.47 24.74 5.90
CA GLY A 235 0.41 25.25 6.93
C GLY A 235 1.90 25.01 6.63
N MET A 236 2.74 25.72 7.36
CA MET A 236 4.18 25.45 7.31
C MET A 236 4.51 24.08 7.90
N ILE A 237 5.51 23.40 7.34
CA ILE A 237 6.09 22.22 7.93
C ILE A 237 6.80 22.61 9.24
N LYS A 238 6.43 21.98 10.34
CA LYS A 238 7.02 22.27 11.65
C LYS A 238 8.51 21.96 11.68
N PRO A 239 9.36 22.73 12.37
CA PRO A 239 10.81 22.60 12.32
C PRO A 239 11.34 21.18 12.61
N ARG A 240 10.76 20.49 13.59
CA ARG A 240 11.15 19.11 13.95
C ARG A 240 10.78 18.11 12.85
N VAL A 241 9.62 18.29 12.23
CA VAL A 241 9.18 17.48 11.08
C VAL A 241 10.06 17.74 9.87
N GLN A 242 10.40 19.00 9.60
CA GLN A 242 11.31 19.37 8.50
C GLN A 242 12.70 18.76 8.67
N ALA A 243 13.24 18.74 9.90
CA ALA A 243 14.51 18.08 10.19
C ALA A 243 14.45 16.57 9.90
N PHE A 244 13.36 15.91 10.32
CA PHE A 244 13.10 14.51 9.99
C PHE A 244 13.02 14.28 8.48
N MET A 245 12.22 15.05 7.75
CA MET A 245 12.07 14.92 6.30
C MET A 245 13.40 15.09 5.57
N LYS A 246 14.21 16.08 5.98
CA LYS A 246 15.54 16.31 5.42
C LYS A 246 16.48 15.13 5.63
N ASP A 247 16.51 14.54 6.81
CA ASP A 247 17.35 13.38 7.10
C ASP A 247 16.83 12.13 6.39
N LEU A 248 15.51 11.93 6.34
CA LEU A 248 14.90 10.84 5.59
C LEU A 248 15.27 10.91 4.10
N ASN A 249 15.14 12.08 3.47
CA ASN A 249 15.51 12.26 2.07
C ASN A 249 16.96 11.89 1.80
N LYS A 250 17.89 12.28 2.68
CA LYS A 250 19.30 11.92 2.54
C LYS A 250 19.52 10.41 2.54
N GLU A 251 18.91 9.70 3.49
CA GLU A 251 19.02 8.24 3.56
C GLU A 251 18.38 7.55 2.34
N LEU A 252 17.23 8.06 1.86
CA LEU A 252 16.58 7.56 0.66
C LEU A 252 17.44 7.79 -0.59
N TRP A 253 18.01 8.98 -0.76
CA TRP A 253 18.87 9.30 -1.91
C TRP A 253 20.13 8.44 -1.93
N LYS A 254 20.74 8.14 -0.78
CA LYS A 254 21.89 7.19 -0.71
C LYS A 254 21.54 5.81 -1.26
N LEU A 255 20.29 5.38 -1.09
CA LEU A 255 19.75 4.13 -1.63
C LEU A 255 19.19 4.27 -3.06
N GLY A 256 19.42 5.39 -3.74
CA GLY A 256 18.95 5.61 -5.11
C GLY A 256 17.44 5.80 -5.23
N ILE A 257 16.74 6.03 -4.12
CA ILE A 257 15.29 6.27 -4.10
C ILE A 257 15.04 7.73 -4.46
N LEU A 258 14.25 7.95 -5.51
CA LEU A 258 13.96 9.27 -6.09
C LEU A 258 12.88 10.02 -5.27
N ALA A 259 13.07 10.14 -3.95
CA ALA A 259 12.21 10.96 -3.10
C ALA A 259 12.26 12.42 -3.55
N LYS A 260 11.12 13.02 -3.88
CA LYS A 260 11.04 14.34 -4.51
C LYS A 260 10.15 15.32 -3.79
N THR A 261 8.94 14.92 -3.41
CA THR A 261 7.94 15.80 -2.83
C THR A 261 7.68 15.41 -1.39
N GLU A 262 7.63 16.40 -0.51
CA GLU A 262 7.25 16.26 0.90
C GLU A 262 6.34 17.42 1.29
N HIS A 263 5.25 17.11 1.98
CA HIS A 263 4.31 18.12 2.46
C HIS A 263 3.46 17.61 3.62
N ASN A 264 2.70 18.53 4.23
CA ASN A 264 1.67 18.18 5.19
C ASN A 264 0.42 17.66 4.49
N GLU A 265 -0.25 16.70 5.10
CA GLU A 265 -1.57 16.21 4.71
C GLU A 265 -2.69 16.88 5.53
N VAL A 266 -3.96 16.54 5.22
CA VAL A 266 -5.12 17.24 5.78
C VAL A 266 -5.28 17.00 7.28
N ALA A 267 -5.08 15.76 7.76
CA ALA A 267 -5.19 15.47 9.17
C ALA A 267 -4.02 16.07 9.98
N PRO A 268 -4.24 16.56 11.20
CA PRO A 268 -3.14 16.97 12.07
C PRO A 268 -2.13 15.84 12.26
N ALA A 269 -0.85 16.17 12.25
CA ALA A 269 0.28 15.24 12.33
C ALA A 269 0.45 14.28 11.13
N GLN A 270 -0.31 14.46 10.05
CA GLN A 270 -0.21 13.67 8.83
C GLN A 270 0.67 14.37 7.79
N HIS A 271 1.46 13.58 7.06
CA HIS A 271 2.40 14.05 6.05
C HIS A 271 2.45 13.06 4.89
N GLU A 272 3.01 13.49 3.76
CA GLU A 272 3.21 12.67 2.58
C GLU A 272 4.61 12.81 2.01
N LEU A 273 5.11 11.70 1.44
CA LEU A 273 6.30 11.65 0.60
C LEU A 273 5.94 11.04 -0.74
N ALA A 274 6.24 11.77 -1.83
CA ALA A 274 6.02 11.27 -3.19
C ALA A 274 7.36 11.13 -3.94
N PRO A 275 7.69 9.93 -4.45
CA PRO A 275 8.86 9.70 -5.28
C PRO A 275 8.58 9.98 -6.76
N ILE A 276 9.63 10.16 -7.55
CA ILE A 276 9.54 9.99 -8.99
C ILE A 276 9.33 8.51 -9.29
N PHE A 277 8.52 8.19 -10.28
CA PHE A 277 8.23 6.82 -10.69
C PHE A 277 9.48 6.05 -11.17
N SER A 278 9.45 4.75 -11.00
CA SER A 278 10.43 3.80 -11.55
C SER A 278 9.73 2.56 -12.09
N THR A 279 10.49 1.60 -12.61
CA THR A 279 9.91 0.29 -13.00
C THR A 279 9.27 -0.35 -11.77
N THR A 280 8.14 -1.03 -11.98
CA THR A 280 7.30 -1.50 -10.87
C THR A 280 8.06 -2.39 -9.88
N ASN A 281 8.97 -3.24 -10.35
CA ASN A 281 9.80 -4.06 -9.46
C ASN A 281 10.67 -3.21 -8.52
N ILE A 282 11.41 -2.25 -9.08
CA ILE A 282 12.26 -1.34 -8.29
C ILE A 282 11.41 -0.47 -7.37
N ALA A 283 10.29 0.06 -7.86
CA ALA A 283 9.39 0.88 -7.05
C ALA A 283 8.83 0.12 -5.85
N CYS A 284 8.51 -1.17 -5.99
CA CYS A 284 8.07 -2.01 -4.87
C CYS A 284 9.17 -2.16 -3.81
N ASP A 285 10.40 -2.46 -4.22
CA ASP A 285 11.52 -2.57 -3.28
C ASP A 285 11.81 -1.22 -2.60
N HIS A 286 11.83 -0.12 -3.38
CA HIS A 286 12.02 1.23 -2.85
C HIS A 286 10.94 1.64 -1.86
N ASN A 287 9.68 1.29 -2.09
CA ASN A 287 8.60 1.61 -1.15
C ASN A 287 8.74 0.84 0.18
N GLN A 288 9.18 -0.43 0.14
CA GLN A 288 9.47 -1.18 1.37
C GLN A 288 10.60 -0.54 2.17
N LEU A 289 11.69 -0.15 1.51
CA LEU A 289 12.80 0.57 2.14
C LEU A 289 12.36 1.93 2.68
N THR A 290 11.52 2.66 1.94
CA THR A 290 10.97 3.95 2.38
C THR A 290 10.21 3.80 3.70
N MET A 291 9.33 2.81 3.82
CA MET A 291 8.58 2.55 5.05
C MET A 291 9.48 2.20 6.23
N GLU A 292 10.52 1.42 6.00
CA GLU A 292 11.50 1.06 7.04
C GLU A 292 12.29 2.31 7.49
N LEU A 293 12.82 3.08 6.54
CA LEU A 293 13.60 4.28 6.84
C LEU A 293 12.77 5.39 7.50
N MET A 294 11.50 5.53 7.16
CA MET A 294 10.58 6.43 7.85
C MET A 294 10.51 6.12 9.35
N ARG A 295 10.34 4.84 9.71
CA ARG A 295 10.30 4.43 11.12
C ARG A 295 11.64 4.67 11.83
N LYS A 296 12.76 4.27 11.21
CA LYS A 296 14.11 4.45 11.76
C LYS A 296 14.48 5.92 11.94
N THR A 297 14.18 6.74 10.95
CA THR A 297 14.51 8.17 11.00
C THR A 297 13.63 8.91 11.99
N ALA A 298 12.32 8.60 12.07
CA ALA A 298 11.44 9.16 13.09
C ALA A 298 11.97 8.90 14.51
N ALA A 299 12.43 7.69 14.77
CA ALA A 299 13.01 7.33 16.09
C ALA A 299 14.25 8.17 16.44
N LYS A 300 15.12 8.47 15.46
CA LYS A 300 16.28 9.37 15.67
C LYS A 300 15.86 10.79 16.07
N HIS A 301 14.69 11.23 15.62
CA HIS A 301 14.11 12.55 15.96
C HIS A 301 13.19 12.51 17.18
N GLY A 302 13.15 11.40 17.95
CA GLY A 302 12.27 11.24 19.12
C GLY A 302 10.80 11.21 18.77
N MET A 303 10.48 10.79 17.56
CA MET A 303 9.12 10.60 17.04
C MET A 303 8.87 9.14 16.64
N VAL A 304 7.60 8.79 16.44
CA VAL A 304 7.18 7.52 15.90
C VAL A 304 6.40 7.77 14.60
N CYS A 305 6.76 7.08 13.54
CA CYS A 305 6.06 7.09 12.27
C CYS A 305 4.99 6.00 12.28
N LEU A 306 3.72 6.40 12.19
CA LEU A 306 2.58 5.50 12.08
C LEU A 306 2.22 5.32 10.62
N LEU A 307 2.29 4.08 10.16
CA LEU A 307 1.95 3.67 8.79
C LEU A 307 0.60 2.93 8.71
N HIS A 308 -0.09 2.75 9.83
CA HIS A 308 -1.44 2.19 9.82
C HIS A 308 -2.38 3.08 9.00
N GLU A 309 -3.32 2.48 8.29
CA GLU A 309 -4.24 3.16 7.37
C GLU A 309 -5.20 4.12 8.09
N LYS A 310 -5.52 3.84 9.35
CA LYS A 310 -6.44 4.64 10.16
C LYS A 310 -6.00 4.69 11.63
N PRO A 311 -4.90 5.37 11.94
CA PRO A 311 -4.41 5.42 13.33
C PRO A 311 -5.34 6.17 14.27
N PHE A 312 -6.11 7.12 13.73
CA PHE A 312 -7.05 7.96 14.49
C PHE A 312 -8.43 7.97 13.84
N ALA A 313 -9.48 7.69 14.61
CA ALA A 313 -10.84 7.80 14.14
C ALA A 313 -11.26 9.29 14.00
N GLY A 314 -12.14 9.57 13.05
CA GLY A 314 -12.72 10.92 12.87
C GLY A 314 -11.84 11.94 12.14
N VAL A 315 -10.63 11.56 11.71
CA VAL A 315 -9.76 12.34 10.81
C VAL A 315 -9.36 11.51 9.62
N ASN A 316 -8.76 12.10 8.59
CA ASN A 316 -8.29 11.36 7.41
C ASN A 316 -7.38 10.18 7.80
N GLY A 317 -7.50 9.09 7.05
CA GLY A 317 -6.56 7.99 7.08
C GLY A 317 -5.43 8.17 6.08
N SER A 318 -4.47 7.25 6.09
CA SER A 318 -3.30 7.25 5.21
C SER A 318 -3.39 6.16 4.16
N GLY A 319 -3.10 6.50 2.92
CA GLY A 319 -3.03 5.58 1.79
C GLY A 319 -1.70 5.64 1.06
N LYS A 320 -1.67 4.95 -0.09
CA LYS A 320 -0.64 5.08 -1.12
C LYS A 320 -1.33 5.26 -2.46
N HIS A 321 -1.19 6.43 -3.06
CA HIS A 321 -1.68 6.60 -4.42
C HIS A 321 -0.70 5.96 -5.39
N ASN A 322 -1.11 4.86 -6.01
CA ASN A 322 -0.28 4.06 -6.90
C ASN A 322 -0.38 4.61 -8.32
N ASN A 323 0.51 5.52 -8.68
CA ASN A 323 0.57 6.14 -10.01
C ASN A 323 1.18 5.16 -11.01
N TRP A 324 0.35 4.42 -11.73
CA TRP A 324 0.74 3.33 -12.63
C TRP A 324 0.66 3.74 -14.10
N SER A 325 1.66 3.34 -14.89
CA SER A 325 1.70 3.55 -16.33
C SER A 325 2.45 2.42 -17.05
N ILE A 326 2.46 2.47 -18.38
CA ILE A 326 3.09 1.47 -19.25
C ILE A 326 4.02 2.18 -20.22
N SER A 327 5.27 1.76 -20.32
CA SER A 327 6.26 2.35 -21.22
C SER A 327 7.04 1.30 -22.01
N THR A 328 7.35 1.62 -23.27
CA THR A 328 8.20 0.77 -24.10
C THR A 328 9.68 0.87 -23.71
N ASN A 329 10.49 -0.11 -24.16
CA ASN A 329 11.95 -0.03 -24.03
C ASN A 329 12.57 1.15 -24.80
N THR A 330 11.83 1.78 -25.72
CA THR A 330 12.24 2.99 -26.45
C THR A 330 11.86 4.30 -25.72
N GLY A 331 11.26 4.20 -24.52
CA GLY A 331 10.89 5.34 -23.69
C GLY A 331 9.52 5.97 -24.00
N LYS A 332 8.72 5.38 -24.89
CA LYS A 332 7.38 5.90 -25.21
C LYS A 332 6.37 5.44 -24.12
N ASN A 333 5.68 6.38 -23.51
CA ASN A 333 4.56 6.10 -22.60
C ASN A 333 3.30 5.74 -23.45
N LEU A 334 2.73 4.58 -23.22
CA LEU A 334 1.56 4.08 -23.97
C LEU A 334 0.23 4.68 -23.50
N LEU A 335 0.24 5.34 -22.34
CA LEU A 335 -0.92 6.07 -21.80
C LEU A 335 -0.81 7.58 -22.02
N ASP A 336 0.14 8.02 -22.84
CA ASP A 336 0.20 9.41 -23.27
C ASP A 336 -0.77 9.62 -24.44
N PRO A 337 -1.85 10.41 -24.26
CA PRO A 337 -2.85 10.65 -25.30
C PRO A 337 -2.30 11.48 -26.47
N GLY A 338 -1.21 12.22 -26.25
CA GLY A 338 -0.65 13.13 -27.22
C GLY A 338 -1.49 14.41 -27.42
N ALA A 339 -1.20 15.15 -28.49
CA ALA A 339 -1.90 16.41 -28.79
C ALA A 339 -3.30 16.21 -29.40
N THR A 340 -3.58 15.04 -29.95
CA THR A 340 -4.86 14.67 -30.59
C THR A 340 -5.30 13.28 -30.12
N PRO A 341 -5.84 13.18 -28.90
CA PRO A 341 -6.22 11.89 -28.30
C PRO A 341 -7.25 11.09 -29.14
N ASP A 342 -8.17 11.81 -29.78
CA ASP A 342 -9.20 11.26 -30.65
C ASP A 342 -8.64 10.57 -31.90
N GLN A 343 -7.44 10.92 -32.35
CA GLN A 343 -6.75 10.36 -33.49
C GLN A 343 -5.69 9.33 -33.12
N ASN A 344 -5.36 9.21 -31.84
CA ASN A 344 -4.35 8.28 -31.33
C ASN A 344 -4.97 6.89 -31.08
N ALA A 345 -5.19 6.13 -32.15
CA ALA A 345 -5.84 4.82 -32.08
C ALA A 345 -5.07 3.81 -31.18
N GLN A 346 -3.74 3.90 -31.11
CA GLN A 346 -2.93 3.08 -30.21
C GLN A 346 -3.24 3.41 -28.75
N PHE A 347 -3.24 4.69 -28.37
CA PHE A 347 -3.62 5.12 -27.04
C PHE A 347 -5.04 4.68 -26.66
N LEU A 348 -6.01 4.90 -27.58
CA LEU A 348 -7.42 4.51 -27.36
C LEU A 348 -7.56 3.00 -27.16
N LEU A 349 -6.79 2.18 -27.86
CA LEU A 349 -6.82 0.73 -27.66
C LEU A 349 -6.30 0.32 -26.27
N PHE A 350 -5.17 0.91 -25.82
CA PHE A 350 -4.65 0.65 -24.48
C PHE A 350 -5.61 1.17 -23.39
N LEU A 351 -6.20 2.34 -23.60
CA LEU A 351 -7.23 2.87 -22.69
C LEU A 351 -8.43 1.92 -22.59
N CYS A 352 -8.94 1.43 -23.72
CA CYS A 352 -10.04 0.46 -23.77
C CYS A 352 -9.68 -0.86 -23.09
N ALA A 353 -8.44 -1.34 -23.24
CA ALA A 353 -7.99 -2.55 -22.55
C ALA A 353 -8.03 -2.36 -21.02
N ILE A 354 -7.63 -1.19 -20.52
CA ILE A 354 -7.68 -0.87 -19.08
C ILE A 354 -9.12 -0.73 -18.61
N ILE A 355 -9.99 -0.03 -19.35
CA ILE A 355 -11.42 0.10 -19.00
C ILE A 355 -12.06 -1.27 -18.87
N LYS A 356 -11.84 -2.15 -19.85
CA LYS A 356 -12.37 -3.52 -19.85
C LYS A 356 -11.80 -4.33 -18.68
N ALA A 357 -10.49 -4.28 -18.45
CA ALA A 357 -9.83 -4.99 -17.37
C ALA A 357 -10.37 -4.59 -15.98
N VAL A 358 -10.55 -3.29 -15.76
CA VAL A 358 -11.09 -2.78 -14.49
C VAL A 358 -12.55 -3.15 -14.31
N ASP A 359 -13.35 -3.17 -15.39
CA ASP A 359 -14.76 -3.57 -15.30
C ASP A 359 -14.93 -5.07 -15.05
N GLU A 360 -14.22 -5.92 -15.78
CA GLU A 360 -14.36 -7.38 -15.65
C GLU A 360 -13.75 -7.94 -14.37
N TYR A 361 -12.68 -7.30 -13.85
CA TYR A 361 -11.90 -7.76 -12.71
C TYR A 361 -11.91 -6.77 -11.55
N GLN A 362 -13.00 -5.99 -11.38
CA GLN A 362 -13.14 -5.05 -10.26
C GLN A 362 -13.03 -5.74 -8.88
N ASP A 363 -13.47 -6.99 -8.78
CA ASP A 363 -13.32 -7.84 -7.61
C ASP A 363 -11.84 -8.09 -7.26
N LEU A 364 -11.01 -8.45 -8.24
CA LEU A 364 -9.57 -8.63 -8.04
C LEU A 364 -8.88 -7.32 -7.60
N LEU A 365 -9.24 -6.20 -8.22
CA LEU A 365 -8.67 -4.90 -7.81
C LEU A 365 -9.06 -4.56 -6.37
N ARG A 366 -10.31 -4.85 -5.94
CA ARG A 366 -10.73 -4.67 -4.54
C ARG A 366 -9.97 -5.60 -3.60
N ILE A 367 -9.77 -6.87 -3.97
CA ILE A 367 -8.99 -7.83 -3.19
C ILE A 367 -7.54 -7.36 -3.04
N SER A 368 -6.96 -6.77 -4.07
CA SER A 368 -5.56 -6.34 -4.08
C SER A 368 -5.21 -5.29 -3.02
N VAL A 369 -6.22 -4.66 -2.44
CA VAL A 369 -6.13 -3.63 -1.40
C VAL A 369 -6.89 -3.99 -0.13
N ALA A 370 -7.28 -5.26 0.02
CA ALA A 370 -8.05 -5.77 1.15
C ALA A 370 -7.14 -6.09 2.33
N SER A 371 -7.34 -5.40 3.44
CA SER A 371 -6.70 -5.68 4.72
C SER A 371 -7.55 -5.15 5.87
N ALA A 372 -7.34 -5.66 7.08
CA ALA A 372 -8.06 -5.19 8.27
C ALA A 372 -7.85 -3.68 8.49
N GLY A 373 -6.61 -3.19 8.31
CA GLY A 373 -6.28 -1.76 8.42
C GLY A 373 -7.00 -0.90 7.40
N ASN A 374 -7.01 -1.34 6.14
CA ASN A 374 -7.62 -0.57 5.05
C ASN A 374 -9.16 -0.60 5.08
N ASP A 375 -9.77 -1.62 5.69
CA ASP A 375 -11.22 -1.67 5.92
C ASP A 375 -11.69 -0.53 6.85
N HIS A 376 -10.81 0.00 7.73
CA HIS A 376 -11.13 1.17 8.55
C HIS A 376 -11.03 2.50 7.79
N ARG A 377 -10.26 2.53 6.70
CA ARG A 377 -10.01 3.73 5.89
C ARG A 377 -11.01 3.89 4.75
N LEU A 378 -11.27 2.83 3.96
CA LEU A 378 -12.11 2.91 2.78
C LEU A 378 -13.54 3.33 3.09
N GLY A 379 -14.04 4.33 2.35
CA GLY A 379 -15.36 4.90 2.53
C GLY A 379 -15.51 5.83 3.75
N ALA A 380 -14.41 6.17 4.42
CA ALA A 380 -14.39 7.07 5.57
C ALA A 380 -13.45 8.26 5.33
N ASN A 381 -13.83 9.47 5.78
CA ASN A 381 -12.98 10.65 5.82
C ASN A 381 -12.06 10.81 4.57
N GLU A 382 -12.63 11.22 3.45
CA GLU A 382 -11.95 11.47 2.16
C GLU A 382 -11.26 10.25 1.51
N ALA A 383 -11.54 9.04 1.95
CA ALA A 383 -11.10 7.83 1.27
C ALA A 383 -12.16 7.32 0.28
N PRO A 384 -11.76 6.75 -0.89
CA PRO A 384 -12.71 6.22 -1.86
C PRO A 384 -13.56 5.10 -1.25
N PRO A 385 -14.83 4.95 -1.70
CA PRO A 385 -15.67 3.83 -1.27
C PRO A 385 -15.11 2.50 -1.78
N ALA A 386 -15.60 1.38 -1.23
CA ALA A 386 -15.19 0.03 -1.63
C ALA A 386 -15.74 -0.40 -3.01
N ILE A 387 -16.12 0.55 -3.85
CA ILE A 387 -16.63 0.37 -5.21
C ILE A 387 -15.54 0.80 -6.18
N ILE A 388 -15.11 -0.11 -7.05
CA ILE A 388 -14.17 0.24 -8.12
C ILE A 388 -14.91 0.99 -9.23
N SER A 389 -14.38 2.14 -9.64
CA SER A 389 -14.83 2.92 -10.80
C SER A 389 -13.66 3.71 -11.39
N ILE A 390 -13.77 4.11 -12.65
CA ILE A 390 -12.74 4.86 -13.37
C ILE A 390 -13.19 6.30 -13.58
N PHE A 391 -12.33 7.25 -13.21
CA PHE A 391 -12.44 8.63 -13.63
C PHE A 391 -11.56 8.90 -14.85
N LEU A 392 -12.14 9.47 -15.91
CA LEU A 392 -11.43 9.82 -17.14
C LEU A 392 -11.32 11.33 -17.40
N GLY A 393 -12.15 12.12 -16.76
CA GLY A 393 -12.31 13.55 -17.03
C GLY A 393 -13.17 13.83 -18.29
N ASP A 394 -13.42 15.12 -18.51
CA ASP A 394 -14.41 15.55 -19.51
C ASP A 394 -13.96 15.28 -20.96
N GLU A 395 -12.67 15.51 -21.27
CA GLU A 395 -12.15 15.37 -22.63
C GLU A 395 -12.20 13.92 -23.11
N LEU A 396 -11.64 12.97 -22.36
CA LEU A 396 -11.66 11.56 -22.75
C LEU A 396 -13.07 10.99 -22.75
N SER A 397 -13.92 11.40 -21.81
CA SER A 397 -15.33 10.98 -21.80
C SER A 397 -16.07 11.47 -23.06
N ALA A 398 -15.85 12.71 -23.47
CA ALA A 398 -16.46 13.26 -24.69
C ALA A 398 -15.91 12.56 -25.96
N ILE A 399 -14.63 12.18 -25.98
CA ILE A 399 -14.05 11.40 -27.09
C ILE A 399 -14.71 10.02 -27.17
N LEU A 400 -14.80 9.29 -26.05
CA LEU A 400 -15.45 7.97 -26.02
C LEU A 400 -16.93 8.06 -26.43
N ASP A 401 -17.64 9.07 -25.96
CA ASP A 401 -19.04 9.34 -26.37
C ASP A 401 -19.17 9.63 -27.87
N SER A 402 -18.22 10.38 -28.45
CA SER A 402 -18.22 10.67 -29.87
C SER A 402 -18.01 9.41 -30.73
N ILE A 403 -17.10 8.54 -30.29
CA ILE A 403 -16.85 7.22 -30.92
C ILE A 403 -18.11 6.35 -30.83
N GLU A 404 -18.75 6.28 -29.64
CA GLU A 404 -19.97 5.50 -29.44
C GLU A 404 -21.13 5.96 -30.36
N LYS A 405 -21.27 7.29 -30.51
CA LYS A 405 -22.33 7.89 -31.35
C LYS A 405 -21.99 7.91 -32.85
N GLY A 406 -20.74 7.57 -33.21
CA GLY A 406 -20.26 7.62 -34.60
C GLY A 406 -20.20 9.05 -35.18
N VAL A 407 -19.96 10.06 -34.31
CA VAL A 407 -19.86 11.47 -34.70
C VAL A 407 -18.42 11.96 -34.50
N PRO A 408 -17.90 12.87 -35.34
CA PRO A 408 -16.58 13.43 -35.16
C PRO A 408 -16.47 14.18 -33.83
N TYR A 409 -15.36 14.00 -33.12
CA TYR A 409 -15.03 14.81 -31.94
C TYR A 409 -14.72 16.24 -32.39
N GLY A 410 -15.50 17.22 -31.90
CA GLY A 410 -15.23 18.63 -32.19
C GLY A 410 -14.02 19.11 -31.42
N LYS A 411 -13.02 19.68 -32.09
CA LYS A 411 -11.84 20.27 -31.40
C LYS A 411 -12.31 21.33 -30.43
N HIS A 412 -12.10 21.07 -29.12
CA HIS A 412 -12.12 22.12 -28.12
C HIS A 412 -10.70 22.74 -28.09
N GLU A 413 -10.60 24.04 -28.41
CA GLU A 413 -9.37 24.79 -28.16
C GLU A 413 -9.07 24.73 -26.66
N LYS A 414 -7.80 24.48 -26.32
CA LYS A 414 -7.39 24.51 -24.90
C LYS A 414 -7.65 25.91 -24.37
N GLU A 415 -8.59 26.01 -23.42
CA GLU A 415 -8.89 27.28 -22.75
C GLU A 415 -7.63 27.80 -22.04
N LYS A 416 -7.31 29.06 -22.28
CA LYS A 416 -6.27 29.76 -21.49
C LYS A 416 -6.89 30.21 -20.18
N MET A 417 -6.25 29.83 -19.10
CA MET A 417 -6.58 30.35 -17.77
C MET A 417 -6.02 31.77 -17.66
N GLN A 418 -6.93 32.76 -17.55
CA GLN A 418 -6.60 34.13 -17.26
C GLN A 418 -7.04 34.45 -15.84
N ILE A 419 -6.09 34.69 -14.95
CA ILE A 419 -6.38 34.99 -13.54
C ILE A 419 -6.86 36.44 -13.35
N GLY A 420 -6.83 37.26 -14.41
CA GLY A 420 -7.33 38.63 -14.39
C GLY A 420 -6.35 39.64 -13.79
N VAL A 421 -5.12 39.29 -13.57
CA VAL A 421 -4.04 40.14 -13.08
C VAL A 421 -2.94 40.22 -14.14
N THR A 422 -2.62 41.42 -14.62
CA THR A 422 -1.71 41.63 -15.76
C THR A 422 -0.27 41.15 -15.57
N VAL A 423 0.19 41.03 -14.31
CA VAL A 423 1.54 40.54 -13.99
C VAL A 423 1.65 39.02 -13.90
N LEU A 424 0.52 38.33 -13.91
CA LEU A 424 0.49 36.87 -13.88
C LEU A 424 0.47 36.28 -15.30
N PRO A 425 1.32 35.30 -15.60
CA PRO A 425 1.33 34.70 -16.93
C PRO A 425 0.06 33.89 -17.20
N ASP A 426 -0.43 33.99 -18.43
CA ASP A 426 -1.48 33.09 -18.92
C ASP A 426 -0.89 31.67 -19.06
N PHE A 427 -1.64 30.67 -18.69
CA PHE A 427 -1.28 29.26 -18.90
C PHE A 427 -2.49 28.47 -19.43
N ASN A 428 -2.20 27.35 -20.11
CA ASN A 428 -3.27 26.47 -20.59
C ASN A 428 -3.93 25.78 -19.41
N LYS A 429 -5.27 25.79 -19.39
CA LYS A 429 -6.06 24.99 -18.44
C LYS A 429 -5.83 23.50 -18.75
N ASP A 430 -5.57 22.69 -17.75
CA ASP A 430 -5.56 21.26 -17.90
C ASP A 430 -6.95 20.76 -18.26
N THR A 431 -7.03 19.83 -19.22
CA THR A 431 -8.30 19.25 -19.67
C THR A 431 -8.82 18.16 -18.74
N THR A 432 -7.99 17.71 -17.79
CA THR A 432 -8.33 16.73 -16.75
C THR A 432 -8.23 17.37 -15.38
N ASP A 433 -9.35 17.44 -14.65
CA ASP A 433 -9.32 17.69 -13.22
C ASP A 433 -9.02 16.40 -12.47
N ARG A 434 -8.42 16.50 -11.28
CA ARG A 434 -8.20 15.34 -10.40
C ARG A 434 -9.47 15.11 -9.58
N ASN A 435 -10.21 14.04 -9.87
CA ASN A 435 -11.31 13.65 -9.00
C ASN A 435 -10.78 12.92 -7.76
N ARG A 436 -10.68 13.64 -6.66
CA ARG A 436 -10.18 13.11 -5.36
C ARG A 436 -11.03 11.96 -4.81
N THR A 437 -12.25 11.81 -5.28
CA THR A 437 -13.19 10.79 -4.80
C THR A 437 -13.16 9.50 -5.62
N SER A 438 -12.46 9.49 -6.76
CA SER A 438 -12.36 8.30 -7.61
C SER A 438 -11.30 7.33 -7.10
N PRO A 439 -11.60 6.03 -7.01
CA PRO A 439 -10.63 5.01 -6.62
C PRO A 439 -9.57 4.72 -7.70
N PHE A 440 -9.88 4.99 -8.97
CA PHE A 440 -8.99 4.73 -10.11
C PHE A 440 -9.15 5.87 -11.14
N ALA A 441 -8.20 6.81 -11.16
CA ALA A 441 -8.31 8.04 -11.91
C ALA A 441 -7.25 8.16 -13.01
N PHE A 442 -7.64 8.53 -14.23
CA PHE A 442 -6.70 8.93 -15.26
C PHE A 442 -6.18 10.34 -15.00
N THR A 443 -4.87 10.51 -14.93
CA THR A 443 -4.22 11.79 -14.59
C THR A 443 -3.24 12.25 -15.68
N GLY A 444 -3.69 12.25 -16.92
CA GLY A 444 -2.97 12.77 -18.08
C GLY A 444 -2.15 11.75 -18.86
N ASN A 445 -1.35 10.92 -18.23
CA ASN A 445 -0.53 9.88 -18.88
C ASN A 445 -0.31 8.65 -18.01
N LYS A 446 -1.12 8.47 -16.99
CA LYS A 446 -1.08 7.37 -16.02
C LYS A 446 -2.42 7.21 -15.34
N PHE A 447 -2.63 6.08 -14.68
CA PHE A 447 -3.73 5.86 -13.77
C PHE A 447 -3.24 5.91 -12.33
N GLU A 448 -3.98 6.61 -11.50
CA GLU A 448 -3.75 6.71 -10.05
C GLU A 448 -4.74 5.77 -9.34
N PHE A 449 -4.22 4.66 -8.79
CA PHE A 449 -5.02 3.74 -7.98
C PHE A 449 -4.91 4.15 -6.51
N ARG A 450 -5.98 4.73 -5.97
CA ARG A 450 -6.01 5.46 -4.69
C ARG A 450 -6.42 4.63 -3.49
N MET A 451 -6.79 3.37 -3.69
CA MET A 451 -7.35 2.52 -2.63
C MET A 451 -6.29 1.80 -1.78
N LEU A 452 -5.01 1.83 -2.15
CA LEU A 452 -3.97 1.13 -1.39
C LEU A 452 -3.81 1.72 0.00
N GLY A 453 -3.70 0.85 1.01
CA GLY A 453 -3.40 1.24 2.38
C GLY A 453 -1.93 1.63 2.57
N SER A 454 -1.66 2.57 3.46
CA SER A 454 -0.31 3.11 3.68
C SER A 454 0.68 2.07 4.23
N ASN A 455 0.23 1.07 4.97
CA ASN A 455 1.07 0.01 5.51
C ASN A 455 1.27 -1.18 4.55
N GLU A 456 0.48 -1.24 3.47
CA GLU A 456 0.51 -2.35 2.53
C GLU A 456 1.71 -2.28 1.56
N SER A 457 2.17 -3.45 1.08
CA SER A 457 3.06 -3.50 -0.08
C SER A 457 2.28 -3.18 -1.35
N ILE A 458 2.83 -2.36 -2.22
CA ILE A 458 2.22 -2.06 -3.53
C ILE A 458 2.28 -3.25 -4.50
N ALA A 459 3.00 -4.31 -4.17
CA ALA A 459 3.19 -5.45 -5.07
C ALA A 459 1.86 -6.10 -5.47
N CYS A 460 0.96 -6.38 -4.52
CA CYS A 460 -0.30 -7.07 -4.79
C CYS A 460 -1.18 -6.31 -5.80
N ALA A 461 -1.37 -5.00 -5.59
CA ALA A 461 -2.14 -4.16 -6.50
C ALA A 461 -1.55 -4.15 -7.93
N ASN A 462 -0.22 -4.08 -8.03
CA ASN A 462 0.46 -4.07 -9.33
C ASN A 462 0.44 -5.46 -9.99
N VAL A 463 0.56 -6.56 -9.24
CA VAL A 463 0.41 -7.93 -9.75
C VAL A 463 -0.96 -8.10 -10.41
N PHE A 464 -2.01 -7.71 -9.71
CA PHE A 464 -3.38 -7.89 -10.18
C PHE A 464 -3.65 -6.99 -11.37
N LEU A 465 -3.33 -5.70 -11.29
CA LEU A 465 -3.52 -4.76 -12.39
C LEU A 465 -2.76 -5.18 -13.66
N ASN A 466 -1.49 -5.53 -13.55
CA ASN A 466 -0.69 -6.01 -14.67
C ASN A 466 -1.31 -7.25 -15.32
N THR A 467 -1.79 -8.20 -14.51
CA THR A 467 -2.34 -9.47 -15.02
C THR A 467 -3.66 -9.27 -15.74
N VAL A 468 -4.59 -8.47 -15.18
CA VAL A 468 -5.89 -8.26 -15.82
C VAL A 468 -5.76 -7.41 -17.09
N VAL A 469 -4.84 -6.44 -17.12
CA VAL A 469 -4.54 -5.69 -18.34
C VAL A 469 -3.87 -6.58 -19.39
N ALA A 470 -2.98 -7.50 -18.99
CA ALA A 470 -2.40 -8.49 -19.89
C ALA A 470 -3.47 -9.39 -20.53
N GLU A 471 -4.51 -9.76 -19.77
CA GLU A 471 -5.64 -10.55 -20.30
C GLU A 471 -6.34 -9.82 -21.43
N GLU A 472 -6.69 -8.56 -21.21
CA GLU A 472 -7.42 -7.80 -22.24
C GLU A 472 -6.56 -7.51 -23.48
N LEU A 473 -5.30 -7.19 -23.27
CA LEU A 473 -4.35 -7.05 -24.38
C LEU A 473 -4.18 -8.36 -25.15
N SER A 474 -4.20 -9.52 -24.47
CA SER A 474 -4.16 -10.83 -25.11
C SER A 474 -5.39 -11.08 -25.99
N GLN A 475 -6.59 -10.79 -25.47
CA GLN A 475 -7.83 -10.92 -26.22
C GLN A 475 -7.86 -9.98 -27.44
N PHE A 476 -7.42 -8.75 -27.27
CA PHE A 476 -7.33 -7.77 -28.36
C PHE A 476 -6.33 -8.19 -29.43
N ALA A 477 -5.16 -8.71 -29.02
CA ALA A 477 -4.18 -9.24 -29.94
C ALA A 477 -4.74 -10.43 -30.74
N ASP A 478 -5.42 -11.38 -30.07
CA ASP A 478 -5.99 -12.57 -30.70
C ASP A 478 -7.06 -12.24 -31.80
N ILE A 479 -7.76 -11.09 -31.64
CA ILE A 479 -8.71 -10.57 -32.60
C ILE A 479 -7.97 -9.87 -33.74
N LEU A 480 -7.09 -8.94 -33.44
CA LEU A 480 -6.46 -8.05 -34.41
C LEU A 480 -5.38 -8.74 -35.25
N GLU A 481 -4.68 -9.75 -34.73
CA GLU A 481 -3.71 -10.56 -35.51
C GLU A 481 -4.37 -11.37 -36.62
N LYS A 482 -5.67 -11.65 -36.51
CA LYS A 482 -6.47 -12.37 -37.55
C LYS A 482 -7.21 -11.44 -38.49
N SER A 483 -7.06 -10.13 -38.31
CA SER A 483 -7.81 -9.13 -39.09
C SER A 483 -7.36 -9.09 -40.53
N ALA A 484 -8.35 -9.08 -41.44
CA ALA A 484 -8.13 -8.80 -42.86
C ALA A 484 -8.14 -7.29 -43.17
N ASN A 485 -8.74 -6.46 -42.28
CA ASN A 485 -8.78 -5.01 -42.40
C ASN A 485 -8.55 -4.38 -41.01
N PHE A 486 -7.28 -4.28 -40.63
CA PHE A 486 -6.84 -3.81 -39.31
C PHE A 486 -7.54 -2.52 -38.84
N LYS A 487 -7.65 -1.51 -39.69
CA LYS A 487 -8.24 -0.22 -39.30
C LYS A 487 -9.75 -0.35 -38.97
N SER A 488 -10.49 -1.13 -39.73
CA SER A 488 -11.92 -1.36 -39.46
C SER A 488 -12.11 -2.17 -38.20
N ASP A 489 -11.40 -3.29 -38.09
CA ASP A 489 -11.56 -4.20 -36.98
C ASP A 489 -11.08 -3.56 -35.65
N LEU A 490 -10.04 -2.71 -35.69
CA LEU A 490 -9.60 -1.90 -34.57
C LEU A 490 -10.67 -0.91 -34.10
N HIS A 491 -11.31 -0.19 -35.05
CA HIS A 491 -12.40 0.71 -34.74
C HIS A 491 -13.58 -0.03 -34.10
N ASP A 492 -13.99 -1.15 -34.70
CA ASP A 492 -15.10 -1.96 -34.21
C ASP A 492 -14.83 -2.55 -32.84
N LEU A 493 -13.56 -2.97 -32.56
CA LEU A 493 -13.13 -3.45 -31.27
C LEU A 493 -13.20 -2.36 -30.20
N ILE A 494 -12.69 -1.17 -30.49
CA ILE A 494 -12.77 -0.01 -29.59
C ILE A 494 -14.23 0.34 -29.30
N LEU A 495 -15.07 0.47 -30.35
CA LEU A 495 -16.49 0.79 -30.22
C LEU A 495 -17.24 -0.24 -29.37
N LYS A 496 -16.99 -1.53 -29.63
CA LYS A 496 -17.59 -2.62 -28.87
C LYS A 496 -17.19 -2.54 -27.39
N THR A 497 -15.92 -2.39 -27.13
CA THR A 497 -15.38 -2.30 -25.74
C THR A 497 -16.00 -1.13 -24.97
N ILE A 498 -16.09 0.05 -25.59
CA ILE A 498 -16.73 1.20 -24.96
C ILE A 498 -18.19 0.89 -24.60
N LYS A 499 -18.97 0.34 -25.54
CA LYS A 499 -20.39 0.03 -25.31
C LYS A 499 -20.61 -0.98 -24.18
N GLU A 500 -19.76 -2.00 -24.09
CA GLU A 500 -19.93 -3.10 -23.13
C GLU A 500 -19.42 -2.74 -21.73
N HIS A 501 -18.38 -1.89 -21.62
CA HIS A 501 -17.65 -1.66 -20.37
C HIS A 501 -17.72 -0.23 -19.81
N LYS A 502 -18.40 0.70 -20.48
CA LYS A 502 -18.53 2.09 -19.99
C LYS A 502 -19.23 2.22 -18.63
N ARG A 503 -19.91 1.17 -18.17
CA ARG A 503 -20.59 1.17 -16.85
C ARG A 503 -19.63 1.43 -15.68
N ILE A 504 -18.32 1.13 -15.83
CA ILE A 504 -17.29 1.34 -14.82
C ILE A 504 -16.84 2.81 -14.75
N ILE A 505 -17.13 3.62 -15.79
CA ILE A 505 -16.70 5.02 -15.85
C ILE A 505 -17.64 5.88 -15.02
N PHE A 506 -17.07 6.63 -14.08
CA PHE A 506 -17.81 7.55 -13.22
C PHE A 506 -16.97 8.81 -12.94
N ASN A 507 -17.43 9.95 -13.41
CA ASN A 507 -16.75 11.24 -13.26
C ASN A 507 -17.35 12.11 -12.15
N GLY A 508 -18.36 11.61 -11.41
CA GLY A 508 -19.04 12.31 -10.34
C GLY A 508 -18.37 12.20 -8.97
N ASN A 509 -19.06 12.66 -7.93
CA ASN A 509 -18.61 12.58 -6.56
C ASN A 509 -18.81 11.16 -6.00
N GLY A 510 -17.72 10.39 -5.86
CA GLY A 510 -17.72 9.03 -5.31
C GLY A 510 -18.05 8.94 -3.81
N TYR A 511 -18.06 10.06 -3.07
CA TYR A 511 -18.44 10.09 -1.65
C TYR A 511 -19.95 10.25 -1.43
N ASP A 512 -20.71 10.56 -2.49
CA ASP A 512 -22.15 10.73 -2.39
C ASP A 512 -22.88 9.39 -2.27
N ASP A 513 -23.84 9.30 -1.34
CA ASP A 513 -24.65 8.08 -1.15
C ASP A 513 -25.46 7.69 -2.40
N SER A 514 -25.73 8.64 -3.29
CA SER A 514 -26.38 8.39 -4.58
C SER A 514 -25.51 7.52 -5.48
N TRP A 515 -24.18 7.63 -5.38
CA TRP A 515 -23.25 6.80 -6.14
C TRP A 515 -23.37 5.31 -5.77
N VAL A 516 -23.53 5.00 -4.50
CA VAL A 516 -23.70 3.60 -4.05
C VAL A 516 -24.90 2.97 -4.73
N LYS A 517 -26.03 3.70 -4.80
CA LYS A 517 -27.25 3.25 -5.45
C LYS A 517 -27.11 3.14 -6.97
N GLU A 518 -26.38 4.07 -7.57
CA GLU A 518 -26.11 4.06 -9.02
C GLU A 518 -25.17 2.91 -9.39
N ALA A 519 -24.13 2.66 -8.60
CA ALA A 519 -23.20 1.55 -8.80
C ALA A 519 -23.91 0.18 -8.72
N GLU A 520 -24.83 0.03 -7.77
CA GLU A 520 -25.67 -1.17 -7.66
C GLU A 520 -26.52 -1.39 -8.93
N LYS A 521 -27.18 -0.34 -9.44
CA LYS A 521 -27.93 -0.40 -10.71
C LYS A 521 -27.06 -0.78 -11.90
N ARG A 522 -25.80 -0.35 -11.93
CA ARG A 522 -24.82 -0.71 -12.95
C ARG A 522 -24.28 -2.12 -12.79
N GLY A 523 -24.60 -2.81 -11.69
CA GLY A 523 -24.08 -4.14 -11.39
C GLY A 523 -22.61 -4.14 -10.98
N LEU A 524 -22.14 -3.05 -10.35
CA LEU A 524 -20.79 -2.96 -9.81
C LEU A 524 -20.74 -3.54 -8.40
N TYR A 525 -19.61 -4.17 -8.03
CA TYR A 525 -19.40 -4.71 -6.70
C TYR A 525 -19.22 -3.60 -5.66
N ASN A 526 -19.76 -3.83 -4.46
CA ASN A 526 -19.50 -3.03 -3.26
C ASN A 526 -19.06 -3.95 -2.14
N LEU A 527 -17.82 -4.42 -2.21
CA LEU A 527 -17.23 -5.35 -1.23
C LEU A 527 -16.61 -4.55 -0.09
N LYS A 528 -17.43 -4.26 0.93
CA LYS A 528 -17.11 -3.30 2.00
C LYS A 528 -15.99 -3.76 2.93
N SER A 529 -15.82 -5.06 3.10
CA SER A 529 -14.83 -5.61 4.02
C SER A 529 -13.92 -6.65 3.35
N THR A 530 -12.79 -6.88 3.96
CA THR A 530 -11.83 -7.90 3.53
C THR A 530 -12.45 -9.30 3.48
N PRO A 531 -13.20 -9.79 4.51
CA PRO A 531 -13.87 -11.09 4.42
C PRO A 531 -14.87 -11.21 3.28
N GLU A 532 -15.58 -10.11 2.91
CA GLU A 532 -16.48 -10.11 1.75
C GLU A 532 -15.73 -10.18 0.42
N ALA A 533 -14.55 -9.56 0.32
CA ALA A 533 -13.78 -9.50 -0.90
C ALA A 533 -12.99 -10.79 -1.19
N LEU A 534 -12.32 -11.34 -0.19
CA LEU A 534 -11.37 -12.45 -0.36
C LEU A 534 -11.91 -13.70 -1.06
N PRO A 535 -13.15 -14.17 -0.83
CA PRO A 535 -13.66 -15.35 -1.51
C PRO A 535 -13.59 -15.29 -3.04
N HIS A 536 -13.73 -14.10 -3.62
CA HIS A 536 -13.68 -13.88 -5.06
C HIS A 536 -12.31 -14.20 -5.69
N ILE A 537 -11.22 -14.29 -4.91
CA ILE A 537 -9.91 -14.68 -5.47
C ILE A 537 -9.94 -16.09 -6.06
N LEU A 538 -10.83 -16.95 -5.56
CA LEU A 538 -11.01 -18.34 -5.99
C LEU A 538 -12.13 -18.51 -7.04
N ASP A 539 -12.78 -17.44 -7.48
CA ASP A 539 -13.73 -17.49 -8.57
C ASP A 539 -13.06 -18.02 -9.85
N GLU A 540 -13.75 -18.86 -10.58
CA GLU A 540 -13.19 -19.59 -11.73
C GLU A 540 -12.54 -18.65 -12.77
N LYS A 541 -13.15 -17.48 -13.04
CA LYS A 541 -12.60 -16.47 -13.95
C LYS A 541 -11.24 -15.94 -13.45
N ASN A 542 -11.11 -15.72 -12.16
CA ASN A 542 -9.92 -15.16 -11.51
C ASN A 542 -8.79 -16.20 -11.44
N VAL A 543 -9.10 -17.44 -11.11
CA VAL A 543 -8.12 -18.53 -11.16
C VAL A 543 -7.58 -18.71 -12.57
N LYS A 544 -8.49 -18.75 -13.57
CA LYS A 544 -8.12 -18.93 -14.98
C LYS A 544 -7.18 -17.85 -15.51
N VAL A 545 -7.42 -16.56 -15.16
CA VAL A 545 -6.55 -15.48 -15.66
C VAL A 545 -5.15 -15.56 -15.08
N PHE A 546 -5.01 -15.90 -13.81
CA PHE A 546 -3.70 -16.05 -13.18
C PHE A 546 -2.94 -17.28 -13.70
N GLU A 547 -3.60 -18.41 -13.88
CA GLU A 547 -3.00 -19.64 -14.44
C GLU A 547 -2.63 -19.46 -15.92
N LYS A 548 -3.46 -18.77 -16.73
CA LYS A 548 -3.18 -18.49 -18.14
C LYS A 548 -1.83 -17.82 -18.35
N PHE A 549 -1.47 -16.89 -17.47
CA PHE A 549 -0.21 -16.15 -17.57
C PHE A 549 0.90 -16.71 -16.64
N GLY A 550 0.62 -17.77 -15.90
CA GLY A 550 1.58 -18.36 -14.96
C GLY A 550 1.96 -17.41 -13.82
N VAL A 551 1.09 -16.45 -13.48
CA VAL A 551 1.34 -15.49 -12.39
C VAL A 551 1.13 -16.15 -11.04
N TYR A 552 0.02 -16.85 -10.88
CA TYR A 552 -0.26 -17.73 -9.76
C TYR A 552 -0.82 -19.07 -10.24
N SER A 553 -0.43 -20.14 -9.61
CA SER A 553 -1.16 -21.41 -9.68
C SER A 553 -2.40 -21.35 -8.75
N LYS A 554 -3.35 -22.25 -8.98
CA LYS A 554 -4.51 -22.37 -8.07
C LYS A 554 -4.07 -22.66 -6.64
N VAL A 555 -3.01 -23.43 -6.43
CA VAL A 555 -2.45 -23.74 -5.09
C VAL A 555 -1.92 -22.47 -4.44
N GLU A 556 -1.17 -21.64 -5.19
CA GLU A 556 -0.67 -20.35 -4.69
C GLU A 556 -1.81 -19.36 -4.36
N LEU A 557 -2.91 -19.34 -5.12
CA LEU A 557 -4.09 -18.51 -4.84
C LEU A 557 -4.83 -18.99 -3.60
N THR A 558 -5.04 -20.32 -3.46
CA THR A 558 -5.68 -20.90 -2.28
C THR A 558 -4.88 -20.60 -1.02
N SER A 559 -3.56 -20.73 -1.09
CA SER A 559 -2.68 -20.37 0.02
C SER A 559 -2.83 -18.91 0.45
N ARG A 560 -2.89 -17.99 -0.51
CA ARG A 560 -3.07 -16.57 -0.21
C ARG A 560 -4.44 -16.26 0.38
N PHE A 561 -5.47 -16.91 -0.10
CA PHE A 561 -6.81 -16.84 0.48
C PHE A 561 -6.80 -17.24 1.97
N GLU A 562 -6.19 -18.37 2.31
CA GLU A 562 -6.07 -18.83 3.68
C GLU A 562 -5.25 -17.85 4.55
N ILE A 563 -4.07 -17.42 4.06
CA ILE A 563 -3.19 -16.50 4.79
C ILE A 563 -3.87 -15.16 5.05
N HIS A 564 -4.59 -14.60 4.08
CA HIS A 564 -5.24 -13.30 4.25
C HIS A 564 -6.43 -13.37 5.23
N ASN A 565 -7.23 -14.45 5.20
CA ASN A 565 -8.30 -14.67 6.18
C ASN A 565 -7.74 -14.84 7.59
N GLU A 566 -6.68 -15.65 7.74
CA GLU A 566 -6.01 -15.82 9.03
C GLU A 566 -5.42 -14.51 9.56
N ASN A 567 -4.76 -13.73 8.70
CA ASN A 567 -4.20 -12.44 9.09
C ASN A 567 -5.28 -11.46 9.54
N TYR A 568 -6.40 -11.38 8.81
CA TYR A 568 -7.53 -10.56 9.21
C TYR A 568 -8.01 -10.94 10.62
N SER A 569 -8.26 -12.23 10.85
CA SER A 569 -8.71 -12.74 12.14
C SER A 569 -7.72 -12.46 13.27
N LYS A 570 -6.42 -12.68 13.03
CA LYS A 570 -5.35 -12.45 14.00
C LYS A 570 -5.21 -10.97 14.37
N ILE A 571 -5.31 -10.07 13.39
CA ILE A 571 -5.23 -8.62 13.63
C ILE A 571 -6.40 -8.16 14.48
N ILE A 572 -7.65 -8.51 14.12
CA ILE A 572 -8.83 -8.13 14.91
C ILE A 572 -8.80 -8.76 16.30
N ASN A 573 -8.28 -10.01 16.43
CA ASN A 573 -8.11 -10.63 17.75
C ASN A 573 -7.10 -9.86 18.63
N ILE A 574 -5.95 -9.46 18.09
CA ILE A 574 -4.95 -8.66 18.83
C ILE A 574 -5.57 -7.33 19.29
N GLU A 575 -6.30 -6.66 18.40
CA GLU A 575 -7.01 -5.43 18.73
C GLU A 575 -8.05 -5.65 19.85
N ALA A 576 -8.85 -6.70 19.76
CA ALA A 576 -9.88 -7.02 20.76
C ALA A 576 -9.26 -7.34 22.13
N GLU A 577 -8.23 -8.18 22.17
CA GLU A 577 -7.50 -8.49 23.41
C GLU A 577 -6.87 -7.24 24.03
N THR A 578 -6.28 -6.36 23.21
CA THR A 578 -5.73 -5.07 23.67
C THR A 578 -6.82 -4.17 24.24
N MET A 579 -7.98 -4.09 23.59
CA MET A 579 -9.13 -3.35 24.12
C MET A 579 -9.61 -3.89 25.46
N LEU A 580 -9.68 -5.21 25.61
CA LEU A 580 -10.08 -5.87 26.87
C LEU A 580 -9.08 -5.56 27.98
N GLU A 581 -7.80 -5.60 27.69
CA GLU A 581 -6.74 -5.29 28.66
C GLU A 581 -6.85 -3.83 29.13
N MET A 582 -6.89 -2.87 28.20
CA MET A 582 -7.05 -1.45 28.51
C MET A 582 -8.36 -1.13 29.26
N ALA A 583 -9.47 -1.77 28.87
CA ALA A 583 -10.74 -1.59 29.58
C ALA A 583 -10.67 -2.05 31.02
N LYS A 584 -10.17 -3.28 31.26
CA LYS A 584 -10.13 -3.94 32.57
C LYS A 584 -9.07 -3.31 33.51
N LYS A 585 -7.89 -2.98 32.99
CA LYS A 585 -6.77 -2.53 33.82
C LYS A 585 -6.66 -1.02 33.96
N ASP A 586 -7.17 -0.25 32.99
CA ASP A 586 -6.99 1.19 32.93
C ASP A 586 -8.32 1.96 33.04
N ILE A 587 -9.26 1.75 32.12
CA ILE A 587 -10.47 2.58 32.00
C ILE A 587 -11.42 2.36 33.19
N LEU A 588 -11.78 1.12 33.50
CA LEU A 588 -12.71 0.80 34.60
C LEU A 588 -12.15 1.23 35.97
N PRO A 589 -10.84 1.00 36.29
CA PRO A 589 -10.24 1.53 37.50
C PRO A 589 -10.20 3.05 37.55
N ALA A 590 -9.94 3.75 36.44
CA ALA A 590 -9.97 5.21 36.37
C ALA A 590 -11.37 5.77 36.59
N ALA A 591 -12.37 5.17 35.97
CA ALA A 591 -13.78 5.52 36.19
C ALA A 591 -14.20 5.38 37.67
N SER A 592 -13.81 4.26 38.31
CA SER A 592 -14.07 4.02 39.73
C SER A 592 -13.38 5.06 40.64
N LYS A 593 -12.14 5.43 40.35
CA LYS A 593 -11.44 6.51 41.08
C LYS A 593 -12.17 7.85 40.93
N TYR A 594 -12.66 8.18 39.72
CA TYR A 594 -13.39 9.42 39.51
C TYR A 594 -14.75 9.42 40.25
N ALA A 595 -15.50 8.31 40.20
CA ALA A 595 -16.73 8.15 40.93
C ALA A 595 -16.52 8.29 42.44
N ASN A 596 -15.44 7.68 42.99
CA ASN A 596 -15.08 7.84 44.42
C ASN A 596 -14.80 9.31 44.74
N LYS A 597 -13.98 10.04 43.97
CA LYS A 597 -13.68 11.45 44.18
C LYS A 597 -14.94 12.34 44.19
N LEU A 598 -15.90 12.06 43.31
CA LEU A 598 -17.18 12.77 43.28
C LEU A 598 -18.03 12.47 44.54
N ALA A 599 -18.11 11.19 44.95
CA ALA A 599 -18.84 10.78 46.14
C ALA A 599 -18.26 11.39 47.45
N GLU A 600 -16.92 11.39 47.58
CA GLU A 600 -16.19 12.06 48.68
C GLU A 600 -16.49 13.56 48.70
N THR A 601 -16.44 14.24 47.54
CA THR A 601 -16.74 15.68 47.45
C THR A 601 -18.17 16.00 47.87
N ILE A 602 -19.15 15.16 47.46
CA ILE A 602 -20.56 15.31 47.91
C ILE A 602 -20.65 15.19 49.43
N GLY A 603 -20.03 14.12 49.99
CA GLY A 603 -20.04 13.88 51.45
C GLY A 603 -19.41 15.03 52.26
N LEU A 604 -18.22 15.47 51.84
CA LEU A 604 -17.49 16.58 52.49
C LEU A 604 -18.25 17.91 52.37
N LYS A 605 -18.82 18.26 51.23
CA LYS A 605 -19.61 19.47 51.05
C LYS A 605 -20.83 19.47 51.97
N LYS A 606 -21.58 18.38 52.07
CA LYS A 606 -22.78 18.26 52.88
C LYS A 606 -22.42 18.25 54.39
N ALA A 607 -21.29 17.67 54.77
CA ALA A 607 -20.80 17.69 56.17
C ALA A 607 -20.35 19.09 56.63
N ALA A 608 -19.72 19.86 55.74
CA ALA A 608 -19.23 21.20 56.03
C ALA A 608 -20.37 22.27 55.97
N CYS A 609 -21.32 22.09 55.05
CA CYS A 609 -22.43 22.99 54.78
C CYS A 609 -23.61 22.22 54.23
N ALA A 610 -24.65 21.97 55.04
CA ALA A 610 -25.80 21.15 54.68
C ALA A 610 -26.55 21.72 53.45
N GLU A 611 -26.55 23.03 53.25
CA GLU A 611 -27.20 23.75 52.21
C GLU A 611 -26.37 23.91 50.92
N CYS A 612 -25.08 23.52 50.96
CA CYS A 612 -24.22 23.59 49.79
C CYS A 612 -24.78 22.80 48.60
N ASP A 613 -24.78 23.45 47.43
CA ASP A 613 -25.23 22.79 46.21
C ASP A 613 -24.23 21.69 45.75
N THR A 614 -24.75 20.50 45.50
CA THR A 614 -24.03 19.34 44.99
C THR A 614 -24.62 18.80 43.70
N THR A 615 -25.43 19.63 43.01
CA THR A 615 -26.12 19.23 41.75
C THR A 615 -25.15 18.77 40.71
N TYR A 616 -24.04 19.48 40.51
CA TYR A 616 -22.99 19.12 39.55
C TYR A 616 -22.38 17.74 39.89
N GLU A 617 -21.85 17.58 41.10
CA GLU A 617 -21.19 16.34 41.50
C GLU A 617 -22.13 15.15 41.49
N SER A 618 -23.38 15.33 41.91
CA SER A 618 -24.40 14.28 41.92
C SER A 618 -24.82 13.88 40.49
N SER A 619 -24.94 14.81 39.58
CA SER A 619 -25.23 14.56 38.17
C SER A 619 -24.08 13.81 37.51
N MET A 620 -22.83 14.27 37.71
CA MET A 620 -21.65 13.62 37.16
C MET A 620 -21.45 12.20 37.74
N LEU A 621 -21.66 12.01 39.06
CA LEU A 621 -21.53 10.68 39.68
C LEU A 621 -22.54 9.69 39.06
N LYS A 622 -23.78 10.13 38.82
CA LYS A 622 -24.79 9.28 38.13
C LYS A 622 -24.34 8.92 36.73
N LYS A 623 -23.84 9.89 35.96
CA LYS A 623 -23.40 9.69 34.57
C LYS A 623 -22.18 8.77 34.49
N VAL A 624 -21.16 9.00 35.34
CA VAL A 624 -19.96 8.16 35.42
C VAL A 624 -20.34 6.74 35.80
N SER A 625 -21.20 6.56 36.84
CA SER A 625 -21.63 5.22 37.26
C SER A 625 -22.37 4.45 36.16
N ALA A 626 -23.25 5.14 35.42
CA ALA A 626 -23.98 4.52 34.30
C ALA A 626 -23.04 4.09 33.18
N LEU A 627 -22.09 4.95 32.81
CA LEU A 627 -21.08 4.63 31.79
C LEU A 627 -20.13 3.51 32.23
N THR A 628 -19.71 3.51 33.49
CA THR A 628 -18.90 2.43 34.06
C THR A 628 -19.60 1.09 33.96
N SER A 629 -20.90 1.02 34.33
CA SER A 629 -21.69 -0.21 34.19
C SER A 629 -21.86 -0.62 32.74
N SER A 630 -22.07 0.33 31.82
CA SER A 630 -22.15 0.07 30.39
C SER A 630 -20.83 -0.47 29.83
N ILE A 631 -19.70 0.14 30.18
CA ILE A 631 -18.35 -0.32 29.75
C ILE A 631 -18.09 -1.72 30.29
N TYR A 632 -18.38 -1.99 31.57
CA TYR A 632 -18.22 -3.33 32.17
C TYR A 632 -19.01 -4.39 31.39
N SER A 633 -20.31 -4.16 31.17
CA SER A 633 -21.15 -5.09 30.42
C SER A 633 -20.68 -5.32 28.97
N LYS A 634 -20.19 -4.26 28.31
CA LYS A 634 -19.65 -4.36 26.94
C LYS A 634 -18.28 -5.05 26.90
N THR A 635 -17.49 -4.92 27.96
CA THR A 635 -16.24 -5.66 28.12
C THR A 635 -16.51 -7.15 28.24
N ASP A 636 -17.49 -7.56 29.07
CA ASP A 636 -17.90 -8.96 29.20
C ASP A 636 -18.47 -9.52 27.87
N LYS A 637 -19.23 -8.69 27.12
CA LYS A 637 -19.71 -9.06 25.79
C LYS A 637 -18.55 -9.31 24.82
N LEU A 638 -17.62 -8.37 24.73
CA LEU A 638 -16.45 -8.51 23.85
C LEU A 638 -15.62 -9.75 24.20
N GLU A 639 -15.39 -10.02 25.47
CA GLU A 639 -14.67 -11.21 25.91
C GLU A 639 -15.39 -12.51 25.49
N SER A 640 -16.71 -12.52 25.61
CA SER A 640 -17.53 -13.66 25.18
C SER A 640 -17.44 -13.89 23.66
N GLU A 641 -17.49 -12.81 22.85
CA GLU A 641 -17.35 -12.92 21.40
C GLU A 641 -15.94 -13.39 20.98
N VAL A 642 -14.89 -12.95 21.67
CA VAL A 642 -13.51 -13.43 21.43
C VAL A 642 -13.37 -14.91 21.74
N ILE A 643 -13.99 -15.40 22.84
CA ILE A 643 -13.99 -16.82 23.19
C ILE A 643 -14.70 -17.65 22.11
N GLU A 644 -15.84 -17.17 21.61
CA GLU A 644 -16.58 -17.86 20.57
C GLU A 644 -15.83 -17.84 19.22
N ALA A 645 -15.17 -16.73 18.88
CA ALA A 645 -14.33 -16.63 17.71
C ALA A 645 -13.18 -17.66 17.70
N LYS A 646 -12.56 -17.91 18.86
CA LYS A 646 -11.53 -18.96 19.00
C LYS A 646 -12.07 -20.35 18.70
N LYS A 647 -13.29 -20.68 19.13
CA LYS A 647 -13.94 -21.96 18.79
C LYS A 647 -14.24 -22.09 17.29
N THR A 648 -14.62 -20.98 16.65
CA THR A 648 -14.82 -20.95 15.18
C THR A 648 -13.50 -21.21 14.45
N SER A 649 -12.41 -20.65 14.95
CA SER A 649 -11.06 -20.87 14.42
C SER A 649 -10.63 -22.33 14.55
N ASP A 650 -10.92 -22.99 15.68
CA ASP A 650 -10.59 -24.40 15.92
C ASP A 650 -11.35 -25.35 14.96
N ALA A 651 -12.46 -24.91 14.37
CA ALA A 651 -13.18 -25.66 13.35
C ALA A 651 -12.49 -25.70 11.98
N GLY A 652 -11.43 -24.90 11.77
CA GLY A 652 -10.54 -24.99 10.61
C GLY A 652 -11.03 -24.31 9.32
N ASP A 653 -12.08 -23.48 9.38
CA ASP A 653 -12.57 -22.68 8.24
C ASP A 653 -12.15 -21.21 8.42
N SER A 654 -11.06 -20.82 7.76
CA SER A 654 -10.48 -19.48 7.88
C SER A 654 -11.42 -18.37 7.44
N SER A 655 -12.23 -18.62 6.41
CA SER A 655 -13.19 -17.63 5.87
C SER A 655 -14.34 -17.40 6.86
N LYS A 656 -14.96 -18.44 7.39
CA LYS A 656 -16.00 -18.31 8.42
C LYS A 656 -15.46 -17.62 9.67
N THR A 657 -14.25 -17.93 10.06
CA THR A 657 -13.57 -17.27 11.18
C THR A 657 -13.41 -15.78 10.92
N ALA A 658 -12.94 -15.37 9.74
CA ALA A 658 -12.77 -13.96 9.39
C ALA A 658 -14.13 -13.21 9.39
N PHE A 659 -15.18 -13.81 8.84
CA PHE A 659 -16.53 -13.25 8.92
C PHE A 659 -17.03 -13.11 10.37
N PHE A 660 -16.79 -14.10 11.22
CA PHE A 660 -17.17 -14.01 12.64
C PHE A 660 -16.47 -12.86 13.34
N TYR A 661 -15.14 -12.72 13.13
CA TYR A 661 -14.40 -11.58 13.67
C TYR A 661 -14.96 -10.24 13.17
N ARG A 662 -15.36 -10.15 11.90
CA ARG A 662 -15.93 -8.92 11.32
C ARG A 662 -17.30 -8.59 11.90
N GLU A 663 -18.19 -9.56 11.97
CA GLU A 663 -19.61 -9.33 12.30
C GLU A 663 -19.87 -9.26 13.80
N HIS A 664 -19.12 -10.01 14.60
CA HIS A 664 -19.36 -10.15 16.03
C HIS A 664 -18.28 -9.41 16.85
N VAL A 665 -17.01 -9.80 16.71
CA VAL A 665 -15.94 -9.25 17.54
C VAL A 665 -15.76 -7.76 17.27
N PHE A 666 -15.61 -7.36 15.99
CA PHE A 666 -15.43 -5.98 15.62
C PHE A 666 -16.65 -5.10 15.95
N ALA A 667 -17.88 -5.64 15.83
CA ALA A 667 -19.07 -4.93 16.26
C ALA A 667 -19.07 -4.67 17.78
N ALA A 668 -18.72 -5.67 18.59
CA ALA A 668 -18.61 -5.53 20.04
C ALA A 668 -17.49 -4.55 20.45
N MET A 669 -16.36 -4.53 19.72
CA MET A 669 -15.29 -3.53 19.90
C MET A 669 -15.82 -2.11 19.72
N ASN A 670 -16.59 -1.86 18.66
CA ASN A 670 -17.16 -0.52 18.38
C ASN A 670 -18.15 -0.09 19.47
N GLU A 671 -18.98 -1.01 19.99
CA GLU A 671 -19.90 -0.71 21.09
C GLU A 671 -19.15 -0.33 22.38
N LEU A 672 -18.07 -1.06 22.71
CA LEU A 672 -17.23 -0.79 23.87
C LEU A 672 -16.53 0.55 23.72
N ARG A 673 -15.93 0.81 22.56
CA ARG A 673 -15.27 2.07 22.24
C ARG A 673 -16.19 3.25 22.43
N ALA A 674 -17.40 3.21 21.88
CA ALA A 674 -18.36 4.32 21.98
C ALA A 674 -18.67 4.72 23.43
N ALA A 675 -18.82 3.75 24.33
CA ALA A 675 -19.06 4.00 25.75
C ALA A 675 -17.84 4.57 26.47
N ALA A 676 -16.64 4.06 26.14
CA ALA A 676 -15.40 4.54 26.73
C ALA A 676 -15.01 5.94 26.25
N ASP A 677 -15.19 6.23 24.95
CA ASP A 677 -14.92 7.55 24.37
C ASP A 677 -15.89 8.61 24.97
N GLU A 678 -17.15 8.24 25.25
CA GLU A 678 -18.07 9.13 25.98
C GLU A 678 -17.58 9.40 27.41
N LEU A 679 -17.11 8.39 28.13
CA LEU A 679 -16.55 8.55 29.47
C LEU A 679 -15.31 9.43 29.48
N GLU A 680 -14.43 9.32 28.45
CA GLU A 680 -13.26 10.19 28.30
C GLU A 680 -13.64 11.67 28.29
N THR A 681 -14.71 12.04 27.59
CA THR A 681 -15.15 13.46 27.46
C THR A 681 -15.50 14.11 28.78
N ILE A 682 -15.83 13.35 29.81
CA ILE A 682 -16.28 13.86 31.12
C ILE A 682 -15.30 13.57 32.25
N THR A 683 -14.27 12.75 31.99
CA THR A 683 -13.28 12.39 33.01
C THR A 683 -12.16 13.42 33.05
N PRO A 684 -11.78 13.95 34.24
CA PRO A 684 -10.64 14.85 34.36
C PRO A 684 -9.36 14.27 33.77
N LYS A 685 -8.57 15.09 33.08
CA LYS A 685 -7.35 14.66 32.37
C LYS A 685 -6.36 13.93 33.28
N GLU A 686 -6.22 14.36 34.55
CA GLU A 686 -5.32 13.70 35.51
C GLU A 686 -5.79 12.31 35.97
N LEU A 687 -7.05 11.95 35.71
CA LEU A 687 -7.62 10.64 36.05
C LEU A 687 -7.77 9.74 34.83
N TRP A 688 -7.72 10.31 33.60
CA TRP A 688 -7.75 9.51 32.39
C TRP A 688 -6.43 8.80 32.17
N PRO A 689 -6.42 7.48 31.91
CA PRO A 689 -5.20 6.67 32.09
C PRO A 689 -4.16 6.82 30.95
N PHE A 690 -4.55 7.35 29.80
CA PHE A 690 -3.65 7.45 28.64
C PHE A 690 -3.87 8.75 27.85
N PRO A 691 -2.92 9.15 26.98
CA PRO A 691 -3.00 10.36 26.19
C PRO A 691 -4.25 10.42 25.29
N SER A 692 -4.90 11.58 25.26
CA SER A 692 -6.05 11.89 24.40
C SER A 692 -5.62 12.12 22.94
N TYR A 693 -6.59 12.22 22.03
CA TYR A 693 -6.34 12.63 20.64
C TYR A 693 -5.70 14.02 20.54
N GLY A 694 -6.07 14.94 21.42
CA GLY A 694 -5.42 16.25 21.49
C GLY A 694 -3.94 16.15 21.84
N ASP A 695 -3.59 15.24 22.76
CA ASP A 695 -2.20 15.01 23.13
C ASP A 695 -1.39 14.32 22.00
N LEU A 696 -2.01 13.42 21.24
CA LEU A 696 -1.36 12.69 20.16
C LEU A 696 -1.19 13.53 18.88
N LEU A 697 -2.30 14.06 18.35
CA LEU A 697 -2.34 14.78 17.07
C LEU A 697 -1.59 16.12 17.09
N PHE A 698 -1.41 16.71 18.27
CA PHE A 698 -0.74 18.01 18.45
C PHE A 698 0.55 17.89 19.27
N SER A 699 1.11 16.69 19.42
CA SER A 699 2.32 16.41 20.22
C SER A 699 3.60 16.97 19.60
N VAL A 700 3.74 16.88 18.29
CA VAL A 700 4.92 17.39 17.57
C VAL A 700 4.74 18.88 17.31
N ARG A 701 5.67 19.69 17.86
CA ARG A 701 5.64 21.15 17.78
C ARG A 701 6.88 21.70 17.09
#